data_5fc868bdce1dbee10498cf84997bf3f8
#
_entry.id   5fc868bdce1dbee10498cf84997bf3f8
#
_cell.length_a   1.000
_cell.length_b   1.000
_cell.length_c   1.000
_cell.angle_alpha   90.00
_cell.angle_beta   90.00
_cell.angle_gamma   90.00
#
_symmetry.space_group_name_H-M   'P 1'
#
loop_
_entity.id
_entity.type
_entity.pdbx_description
1 polymer ?
#
loop_
_entity_poly.entity_id
_entity_poly.type
_entity_poly.pdbx_seq_one_letter_code
_entity_poly.pdbx_strand_id
1 'polypeptide(L)'
;MAKKSTFKSNWPKYLLQLGVLALLVFFLNGLASLVFTDMNAPDPEKYCPFGGLEALGTYFANGSLPCSMTSMQIAMGVVLAAAVVLLGKLFCGYLCPVGTVEDLLKKLRQAIGFNAFNINERSVADKVLRIVKYVLLFITFYMTLTASELFCKNFDPYYATATGFKGEITLWMSVAALALVLIPGLFVDRFWCKYICPLGAICNSLKFWVWMVVLVGVWWILGLLGLQLPWVWLLGAMCLLGYLLEILCGRPKPQLLGVVIDNGKCNGNCRLCQKNCPYNIDVPSFEGKVNSVDCTLCGECVASCPLGALSVGVRKEVDGKRCKSAKYIPAVLTVVAVAIAFIIGGKFEVPTIDEKWGIEPGMKLETVRMEGLKSVKCFGSSMAFKARMEKVAGVHGVRTFVGSHTVVVTYDANAIDAAKVEALIFVPSKFRVNSLEPEQYDSLKCVTIRTEKMFDKLDLNYLGMQMRLTEKKIFGLESIYECPLIVKVYMAPDEDLDEAWFKNIVEKKTLEMPVHGGGVKTMDLGFKFIRLEKGSTMISTPDYLRMMFDQFAAEYARETNLDTAQWWYEIVDRNYEKPIVKRGMPFLSNHLSSHEGVLGTYLTLNDDLEPCIRIRYTAPMTEAALFELMTMPKWTIKFSDDDIREVDAKLSFGKPGRSIPVK
;
A
#
# COMPACT_ATOMS: atom_id res chain seq x y z
N MET A 1 38.40 -38.28 -11.64
CA MET A 1 38.45 -36.81 -11.72
C MET A 1 37.78 -36.21 -10.49
N ALA A 2 38.51 -35.46 -9.67
CA ALA A 2 37.98 -34.90 -8.44
C ALA A 2 36.83 -33.94 -8.74
N LYS A 3 35.67 -34.15 -8.11
CA LYS A 3 34.46 -33.30 -8.21
C LYS A 3 34.79 -31.90 -7.69
N LYS A 4 35.19 -30.97 -8.57
CA LYS A 4 35.46 -29.59 -8.18
C LYS A 4 34.19 -29.03 -7.59
N SER A 5 34.19 -28.65 -6.32
CA SER A 5 33.04 -28.06 -5.65
C SER A 5 32.60 -26.81 -6.43
N THR A 6 31.37 -26.85 -6.98
CA THR A 6 30.77 -25.72 -7.72
C THR A 6 30.67 -24.46 -6.86
N PHE A 7 30.58 -24.62 -5.53
CA PHE A 7 30.57 -23.54 -4.57
C PHE A 7 31.84 -22.66 -4.62
N LYS A 8 33.03 -23.29 -4.60
CA LYS A 8 34.30 -22.56 -4.72
C LYS A 8 34.48 -21.89 -6.08
N SER A 9 33.90 -22.47 -7.13
CA SER A 9 34.04 -21.95 -8.50
C SER A 9 33.07 -20.81 -8.82
N ASN A 10 31.88 -20.79 -8.20
CA ASN A 10 30.80 -19.81 -8.44
C ASN A 10 30.44 -18.99 -7.18
N TRP A 11 31.46 -18.70 -6.35
CA TRP A 11 31.29 -17.98 -5.08
C TRP A 11 30.55 -16.64 -5.19
N PRO A 12 30.66 -15.82 -6.28
CA PRO A 12 29.97 -14.54 -6.34
C PRO A 12 28.45 -14.68 -6.34
N LYS A 13 27.91 -15.73 -6.99
CA LYS A 13 26.48 -16.04 -6.95
C LYS A 13 26.05 -16.31 -5.51
N TYR A 14 26.75 -17.22 -4.83
CA TYR A 14 26.37 -17.62 -3.46
C TYR A 14 26.55 -16.51 -2.44
N LEU A 15 27.58 -15.67 -2.62
CA LEU A 15 27.77 -14.49 -1.78
C LEU A 15 26.57 -13.54 -1.88
N LEU A 16 26.09 -13.25 -3.10
CA LEU A 16 24.93 -12.40 -3.31
C LEU A 16 23.65 -13.06 -2.76
N GLN A 17 23.40 -14.33 -3.10
CA GLN A 17 22.22 -15.06 -2.65
C GLN A 17 22.11 -15.12 -1.12
N LEU A 18 23.19 -15.54 -0.45
CA LEU A 18 23.23 -15.65 1.02
C LEU A 18 23.29 -14.29 1.69
N GLY A 19 23.98 -13.32 1.07
CA GLY A 19 24.03 -11.94 1.56
C GLY A 19 22.65 -11.29 1.55
N VAL A 20 21.90 -11.40 0.46
CA VAL A 20 20.53 -10.87 0.37
C VAL A 20 19.62 -11.60 1.36
N LEU A 21 19.69 -12.92 1.46
CA LEU A 21 18.88 -13.68 2.41
C LEU A 21 19.19 -13.28 3.86
N ALA A 22 20.47 -13.15 4.22
CA ALA A 22 20.89 -12.70 5.56
C ALA A 22 20.45 -11.27 5.86
N LEU A 23 20.56 -10.38 4.88
CA LEU A 23 20.13 -8.98 4.99
C LEU A 23 18.62 -8.88 5.18
N LEU A 24 17.85 -9.68 4.45
CA LEU A 24 16.40 -9.76 4.62
C LEU A 24 16.02 -10.28 6.02
N VAL A 25 16.63 -11.36 6.48
CA VAL A 25 16.41 -11.90 7.83
C VAL A 25 16.75 -10.85 8.88
N PHE A 26 17.87 -10.13 8.71
CA PHE A 26 18.29 -9.09 9.63
C PHE A 26 17.31 -7.91 9.71
N PHE A 27 16.88 -7.38 8.57
CA PHE A 27 15.97 -6.23 8.54
C PHE A 27 14.52 -6.59 8.88
N LEU A 28 14.00 -7.68 8.33
CA LEU A 28 12.58 -8.02 8.45
C LEU A 28 12.18 -8.62 9.80
N ASN A 29 13.12 -9.26 10.52
CA ASN A 29 12.86 -9.78 11.86
C ASN A 29 13.14 -8.75 12.98
N GLY A 30 13.29 -7.48 12.65
CA GLY A 30 13.52 -6.43 13.64
C GLY A 30 14.92 -6.44 14.28
N LEU A 31 15.83 -7.31 13.82
CA LEU A 31 17.21 -7.35 14.32
C LEU A 31 17.95 -6.04 14.03
N ALA A 32 17.50 -5.28 13.04
CA ALA A 32 18.03 -3.96 12.75
C ALA A 32 17.81 -2.97 13.91
N SER A 33 16.74 -3.09 14.68
CA SER A 33 16.46 -2.24 15.85
C SER A 33 17.42 -2.47 17.00
N LEU A 34 18.13 -3.61 17.03
CA LEU A 34 19.20 -3.88 18.00
C LEU A 34 20.49 -3.08 17.70
N VAL A 35 20.68 -2.66 16.44
CA VAL A 35 21.88 -1.95 16.00
C VAL A 35 21.57 -0.47 15.69
N PHE A 36 20.39 -0.20 15.17
CA PHE A 36 19.93 1.13 14.77
C PHE A 36 18.66 1.48 15.54
N THR A 37 18.78 2.29 16.57
CA THR A 37 17.67 2.66 17.48
C THR A 37 16.51 3.38 16.79
N ASP A 38 16.73 3.97 15.61
CA ASP A 38 15.74 4.79 14.87
C ASP A 38 15.20 4.14 13.57
N MET A 39 15.54 2.87 13.29
CA MET A 39 15.09 2.22 12.06
C MET A 39 13.86 1.34 12.32
N ASN A 40 12.70 1.81 11.87
CA ASN A 40 11.54 0.93 11.70
C ASN A 40 11.86 -0.18 10.70
N ALA A 41 11.44 -1.41 10.98
CA ALA A 41 11.62 -2.52 10.05
C ALA A 41 11.00 -2.14 8.68
N PRO A 42 11.77 -2.16 7.58
CA PRO A 42 11.25 -1.79 6.28
C PRO A 42 10.16 -2.78 5.85
N ASP A 43 9.09 -2.25 5.27
CA ASP A 43 8.04 -3.07 4.71
C ASP A 43 8.60 -3.94 3.56
N PRO A 44 8.55 -5.28 3.65
CA PRO A 44 9.12 -6.17 2.66
C PRO A 44 8.47 -6.01 1.28
N GLU A 45 7.22 -5.54 1.25
CA GLU A 45 6.46 -5.28 0.03
C GLU A 45 7.10 -4.20 -0.85
N LYS A 46 7.70 -3.18 -0.25
CA LYS A 46 8.36 -2.07 -0.96
C LYS A 46 9.49 -2.50 -1.89
N TYR A 47 10.03 -3.68 -1.70
CA TYR A 47 11.16 -4.21 -2.48
C TYR A 47 10.76 -5.36 -3.42
N CYS A 48 9.47 -5.67 -3.53
CA CYS A 48 8.96 -6.69 -4.44
C CYS A 48 8.85 -6.17 -5.88
N PRO A 49 9.70 -6.62 -6.83
CA PRO A 49 9.61 -6.16 -8.20
C PRO A 49 8.36 -6.66 -8.93
N PHE A 50 7.74 -7.75 -8.46
CA PHE A 50 6.48 -8.25 -9.01
C PHE A 50 5.33 -7.30 -8.65
N GLY A 51 5.21 -6.90 -7.38
CA GLY A 51 4.26 -5.88 -6.96
C GLY A 51 4.44 -4.55 -7.70
N GLY A 52 5.70 -4.19 -8.07
CA GLY A 52 5.98 -3.02 -8.89
C GLY A 52 5.43 -3.10 -10.31
N LEU A 53 5.44 -4.28 -10.93
CA LEU A 53 4.83 -4.48 -12.25
C LEU A 53 3.30 -4.51 -12.19
N GLU A 54 2.72 -5.05 -11.11
CA GLU A 54 1.28 -4.97 -10.85
C GLU A 54 0.84 -3.51 -10.65
N ALA A 55 1.60 -2.74 -9.85
CA ALA A 55 1.36 -1.31 -9.64
C ALA A 55 1.37 -0.52 -10.97
N LEU A 56 2.38 -0.78 -11.81
CA LEU A 56 2.49 -0.16 -13.11
C LEU A 56 1.30 -0.52 -14.01
N GLY A 57 0.90 -1.78 -14.01
CA GLY A 57 -0.27 -2.26 -14.76
C GLY A 57 -1.56 -1.59 -14.31
N THR A 58 -1.76 -1.44 -12.99
CA THR A 58 -2.93 -0.75 -12.43
C THR A 58 -2.93 0.73 -12.77
N TYR A 59 -1.77 1.39 -12.72
CA TYR A 59 -1.65 2.78 -13.10
C TYR A 59 -2.04 3.02 -14.57
N PHE A 60 -1.60 2.15 -15.49
CA PHE A 60 -1.99 2.26 -16.90
C PHE A 60 -3.45 1.92 -17.19
N ALA A 61 -4.03 0.99 -16.42
CA ALA A 61 -5.41 0.57 -16.63
C ALA A 61 -6.44 1.51 -15.97
N ASN A 62 -6.15 2.02 -14.78
CA ASN A 62 -7.10 2.74 -13.93
C ASN A 62 -6.70 4.21 -13.67
N GLY A 63 -5.53 4.66 -14.13
CA GLY A 63 -5.02 6.02 -13.87
C GLY A 63 -4.63 6.30 -12.41
N SER A 64 -4.62 5.27 -11.55
CA SER A 64 -4.37 5.40 -10.12
C SER A 64 -3.54 4.24 -9.58
N LEU A 65 -2.83 4.48 -8.46
CA LEU A 65 -2.10 3.44 -7.77
C LEU A 65 -2.98 2.81 -6.67
N PRO A 66 -2.98 1.48 -6.55
CA PRO A 66 -3.62 0.78 -5.43
C PRO A 66 -3.01 1.16 -4.07
N CYS A 67 -3.75 0.85 -3.00
CA CYS A 67 -3.27 1.03 -1.64
C CYS A 67 -1.93 0.32 -1.40
N SER A 68 -1.07 0.95 -0.60
CA SER A 68 0.26 0.48 -0.20
C SER A 68 1.36 0.44 -1.28
N MET A 69 1.08 0.76 -2.54
CA MET A 69 2.10 0.77 -3.59
C MET A 69 2.98 2.02 -3.53
N THR A 70 4.26 1.82 -3.79
CA THR A 70 5.27 2.88 -3.74
C THR A 70 6.00 3.05 -5.06
N SER A 71 6.51 4.25 -5.31
CA SER A 71 7.37 4.53 -6.47
C SER A 71 8.61 3.65 -6.53
N MET A 72 9.12 3.23 -5.36
CA MET A 72 10.24 2.30 -5.25
C MET A 72 9.90 0.93 -5.85
N GLN A 73 8.71 0.39 -5.57
CA GLN A 73 8.25 -0.88 -6.17
C GLN A 73 8.17 -0.77 -7.68
N ILE A 74 7.59 0.31 -8.20
CA ILE A 74 7.49 0.56 -9.65
C ILE A 74 8.88 0.63 -10.28
N ALA A 75 9.81 1.38 -9.67
CA ALA A 75 11.19 1.47 -10.14
C ALA A 75 11.87 0.10 -10.17
N MET A 76 11.70 -0.72 -9.12
CA MET A 76 12.20 -2.10 -9.06
C MET A 76 11.59 -2.97 -10.16
N GLY A 77 10.29 -2.86 -10.42
CA GLY A 77 9.59 -3.58 -11.47
C GLY A 77 10.08 -3.19 -12.88
N VAL A 78 10.18 -1.90 -13.15
CA VAL A 78 10.64 -1.36 -14.45
C VAL A 78 12.09 -1.76 -14.72
N VAL A 79 12.98 -1.61 -13.74
CA VAL A 79 14.38 -2.01 -13.86
C VAL A 79 14.52 -3.52 -14.05
N LEU A 80 13.70 -4.32 -13.33
CA LEU A 80 13.65 -5.76 -13.57
C LEU A 80 13.23 -6.08 -15.00
N ALA A 81 12.16 -5.46 -15.51
CA ALA A 81 11.69 -5.66 -16.88
C ALA A 81 12.77 -5.32 -17.92
N ALA A 82 13.41 -4.15 -17.76
CA ALA A 82 14.52 -3.73 -18.62
C ALA A 82 15.71 -4.70 -18.54
N ALA A 83 16.09 -5.14 -17.34
CA ALA A 83 17.15 -6.10 -17.16
C ALA A 83 16.83 -7.45 -17.80
N VAL A 84 15.58 -7.92 -17.73
CA VAL A 84 15.16 -9.17 -18.38
C VAL A 84 15.24 -9.05 -19.89
N VAL A 85 14.78 -7.93 -20.47
CA VAL A 85 14.84 -7.69 -21.92
C VAL A 85 16.28 -7.62 -22.42
N LEU A 86 17.16 -6.90 -21.72
CA LEU A 86 18.52 -6.65 -22.17
C LEU A 86 19.51 -7.76 -21.80
N LEU A 87 19.47 -8.24 -20.57
CA LEU A 87 20.48 -9.09 -19.95
C LEU A 87 20.00 -10.52 -19.65
N GLY A 88 18.69 -10.68 -19.36
CA GLY A 88 18.10 -11.94 -18.95
C GLY A 88 17.65 -11.96 -17.49
N LYS A 89 17.24 -13.12 -16.98
CA LYS A 89 16.63 -13.30 -15.66
C LYS A 89 17.65 -13.25 -14.50
N LEU A 90 18.48 -12.21 -14.44
CA LEU A 90 19.54 -12.09 -13.42
C LEU A 90 18.95 -12.07 -12.01
N PHE A 91 17.85 -11.34 -11.79
CA PHE A 91 17.18 -11.26 -10.49
C PHE A 91 16.85 -12.66 -9.93
N CYS A 92 16.24 -13.53 -10.76
CA CYS A 92 15.87 -14.90 -10.35
C CYS A 92 17.08 -15.78 -10.01
N GLY A 93 18.25 -15.46 -10.57
CA GLY A 93 19.48 -16.22 -10.36
C GLY A 93 20.34 -15.77 -9.18
N TYR A 94 20.21 -14.49 -8.77
CA TYR A 94 21.15 -13.86 -7.83
C TYR A 94 20.48 -13.23 -6.62
N LEU A 95 19.28 -12.68 -6.75
CA LEU A 95 18.65 -11.88 -5.70
C LEU A 95 17.37 -12.49 -5.11
N CYS A 96 16.61 -13.23 -5.92
CA CYS A 96 15.32 -13.78 -5.50
C CYS A 96 15.46 -14.73 -4.30
N PRO A 97 14.85 -14.44 -3.13
CA PRO A 97 14.97 -15.29 -1.93
C PRO A 97 14.40 -16.69 -2.16
N VAL A 98 13.24 -16.79 -2.82
CA VAL A 98 12.60 -18.07 -3.14
C VAL A 98 13.50 -18.91 -4.06
N GLY A 99 14.11 -18.28 -5.07
CA GLY A 99 15.08 -18.93 -5.93
C GLY A 99 16.33 -19.40 -5.16
N THR A 100 16.76 -18.65 -4.15
CA THR A 100 17.88 -19.07 -3.29
C THR A 100 17.51 -20.30 -2.46
N VAL A 101 16.30 -20.32 -1.87
CA VAL A 101 15.78 -21.47 -1.10
C VAL A 101 15.74 -22.73 -1.98
N GLU A 102 15.22 -22.64 -3.21
CA GLU A 102 15.19 -23.78 -4.13
C GLU A 102 16.60 -24.26 -4.54
N ASP A 103 17.58 -23.35 -4.69
CA ASP A 103 19.00 -23.75 -4.91
C ASP A 103 19.58 -24.47 -3.69
N LEU A 104 19.24 -24.04 -2.47
CA LEU A 104 19.65 -24.70 -1.23
C LEU A 104 19.01 -26.08 -1.08
N LEU A 105 17.70 -26.22 -1.39
CA LEU A 105 17.00 -27.51 -1.39
C LEU A 105 17.64 -28.49 -2.35
N LYS A 106 18.00 -28.04 -3.57
CA LYS A 106 18.77 -28.88 -4.54
C LYS A 106 20.08 -29.38 -3.95
N LYS A 107 20.84 -28.52 -3.27
CA LYS A 107 22.11 -28.90 -2.65
C LYS A 107 21.93 -29.81 -1.47
N LEU A 108 20.93 -29.58 -0.63
CA LEU A 108 20.57 -30.45 0.49
C LEU A 108 20.24 -31.86 -0.04
N ARG A 109 19.39 -31.94 -1.05
CA ARG A 109 19.05 -33.22 -1.71
C ARG A 109 20.27 -33.93 -2.26
N GLN A 110 21.18 -33.23 -2.95
CA GLN A 110 22.42 -33.80 -3.47
C GLN A 110 23.36 -34.28 -2.36
N ALA A 111 23.38 -33.63 -1.21
CA ALA A 111 24.18 -34.03 -0.05
C ALA A 111 23.62 -35.29 0.62
N ILE A 112 22.29 -35.46 0.65
CA ILE A 112 21.62 -36.67 1.15
C ILE A 112 21.72 -37.83 0.16
N GLY A 113 22.13 -37.56 -1.11
CA GLY A 113 22.27 -38.60 -2.15
C GLY A 113 20.96 -38.94 -2.87
N PHE A 114 19.90 -38.15 -2.69
CA PHE A 114 18.61 -38.37 -3.34
C PHE A 114 18.61 -37.82 -4.78
N ASN A 115 18.08 -38.58 -5.74
CA ASN A 115 17.99 -38.16 -7.14
C ASN A 115 16.70 -37.37 -7.39
N ALA A 116 16.80 -36.27 -8.18
CA ALA A 116 15.64 -35.52 -8.60
C ALA A 116 14.74 -36.33 -9.55
N PHE A 117 13.44 -36.09 -9.46
CA PHE A 117 12.54 -36.43 -10.55
C PHE A 117 12.77 -35.44 -11.70
N ASN A 118 13.26 -35.97 -12.83
CA ASN A 118 13.48 -35.15 -14.01
C ASN A 118 12.21 -35.12 -14.87
N ILE A 119 11.55 -33.97 -14.91
CA ILE A 119 10.50 -33.74 -15.90
C ILE A 119 11.21 -33.38 -17.22
N ASN A 120 11.07 -34.21 -18.22
CA ASN A 120 11.70 -33.99 -19.52
C ASN A 120 11.19 -32.68 -20.13
N GLU A 121 12.11 -31.85 -20.60
CA GLU A 121 11.78 -30.59 -21.27
C GLU A 121 10.87 -30.85 -22.48
N ARG A 122 9.79 -30.10 -22.63
CA ARG A 122 8.76 -30.23 -23.66
C ARG A 122 7.91 -31.49 -23.64
N SER A 123 7.99 -32.29 -22.59
CA SER A 123 7.01 -33.36 -22.38
C SER A 123 5.61 -32.81 -22.17
N VAL A 124 4.59 -33.66 -22.31
CA VAL A 124 3.20 -33.23 -22.03
C VAL A 124 3.07 -32.70 -20.61
N ALA A 125 3.69 -33.36 -19.63
CA ALA A 125 3.70 -32.90 -18.23
C ALA A 125 4.36 -31.53 -18.07
N ASP A 126 5.51 -31.28 -18.72
CA ASP A 126 6.18 -29.96 -18.67
C ASP A 126 5.29 -28.86 -19.26
N LYS A 127 4.64 -29.13 -20.40
CA LYS A 127 3.73 -28.18 -21.06
C LYS A 127 2.53 -27.84 -20.18
N VAL A 128 1.86 -28.86 -19.62
CA VAL A 128 0.68 -28.65 -18.77
C VAL A 128 1.04 -27.92 -17.49
N LEU A 129 2.11 -28.28 -16.82
CA LEU A 129 2.55 -27.60 -15.60
C LEU A 129 2.90 -26.12 -15.85
N ARG A 130 3.47 -25.79 -17.01
CA ARG A 130 3.78 -24.39 -17.36
C ARG A 130 2.55 -23.51 -17.55
N ILE A 131 1.35 -24.07 -17.82
CA ILE A 131 0.09 -23.31 -17.90
C ILE A 131 -0.18 -22.62 -16.54
N VAL A 132 0.07 -23.32 -15.44
CA VAL A 132 -0.30 -22.89 -14.09
C VAL A 132 0.24 -21.48 -13.78
N LYS A 133 1.51 -21.19 -14.08
CA LYS A 133 2.10 -19.86 -13.81
C LYS A 133 1.45 -18.74 -14.64
N TYR A 134 0.97 -19.02 -15.85
CA TYR A 134 0.27 -18.02 -16.68
C TYR A 134 -1.16 -17.79 -16.22
N VAL A 135 -1.84 -18.84 -15.76
CA VAL A 135 -3.17 -18.74 -15.13
C VAL A 135 -3.06 -17.95 -13.83
N LEU A 136 -2.06 -18.26 -12.99
CA LEU A 136 -1.81 -17.50 -11.77
C LEU A 136 -1.45 -16.04 -12.08
N LEU A 137 -0.66 -15.77 -13.11
CA LEU A 137 -0.34 -14.42 -13.56
C LEU A 137 -1.60 -13.66 -13.94
N PHE A 138 -2.49 -14.27 -14.74
CA PHE A 138 -3.77 -13.67 -15.12
C PHE A 138 -4.64 -13.36 -13.92
N ILE A 139 -4.83 -14.35 -13.02
CA ILE A 139 -5.65 -14.19 -11.81
C ILE A 139 -5.09 -13.07 -10.93
N THR A 140 -3.79 -13.03 -10.71
CA THR A 140 -3.13 -12.05 -9.85
C THR A 140 -3.35 -10.63 -10.38
N PHE A 141 -3.04 -10.38 -11.65
CA PHE A 141 -3.27 -9.07 -12.25
C PHE A 141 -4.74 -8.69 -12.31
N TYR A 142 -5.63 -9.63 -12.67
CA TYR A 142 -7.06 -9.40 -12.69
C TYR A 142 -7.60 -8.98 -11.32
N MET A 143 -7.23 -9.71 -10.28
CA MET A 143 -7.66 -9.40 -8.91
C MET A 143 -7.08 -8.07 -8.41
N THR A 144 -5.81 -7.79 -8.68
CA THR A 144 -5.17 -6.53 -8.30
C THR A 144 -5.82 -5.33 -9.00
N LEU A 145 -6.14 -5.46 -10.30
CA LEU A 145 -6.77 -4.39 -11.08
C LEU A 145 -8.23 -4.12 -10.67
N THR A 146 -8.94 -5.13 -10.17
CA THR A 146 -10.34 -5.01 -9.75
C THR A 146 -10.51 -4.65 -8.27
N ALA A 147 -9.64 -5.18 -7.39
CA ALA A 147 -9.77 -4.99 -5.94
C ALA A 147 -9.03 -3.75 -5.40
N SER A 148 -8.25 -3.05 -6.24
CA SER A 148 -7.39 -1.92 -5.82
C SER A 148 -6.42 -2.25 -4.68
N GLU A 149 -6.07 -3.53 -4.53
CA GLU A 149 -5.10 -4.06 -3.56
C GLU A 149 -4.14 -5.04 -4.24
N LEU A 150 -2.91 -5.15 -3.72
CA LEU A 150 -1.94 -6.13 -4.21
C LEU A 150 -2.37 -7.55 -3.85
N PHE A 151 -2.96 -8.26 -4.81
CA PHE A 151 -3.42 -9.63 -4.59
C PHE A 151 -2.27 -10.62 -4.40
N CYS A 152 -1.10 -10.36 -4.99
CA CYS A 152 0.06 -11.26 -4.90
C CYS A 152 0.51 -11.55 -3.47
N LYS A 153 0.31 -10.64 -2.51
CA LYS A 153 0.63 -10.81 -1.08
C LYS A 153 0.07 -12.12 -0.52
N ASN A 154 -1.14 -12.49 -0.95
CA ASN A 154 -1.87 -13.62 -0.39
C ASN A 154 -1.18 -14.98 -0.62
N PHE A 155 -0.40 -15.11 -1.69
CA PHE A 155 0.29 -16.38 -2.02
C PHE A 155 1.78 -16.21 -2.29
N ASP A 156 2.37 -15.04 -2.01
CA ASP A 156 3.82 -14.86 -2.10
C ASP A 156 4.52 -15.50 -0.88
N PRO A 157 5.26 -16.60 -1.04
CA PRO A 157 5.96 -17.24 0.06
C PRO A 157 7.04 -16.34 0.69
N TYR A 158 7.57 -15.38 -0.06
CA TYR A 158 8.51 -14.39 0.45
C TYR A 158 7.82 -13.43 1.43
N TYR A 159 6.72 -12.82 1.03
CA TYR A 159 5.97 -11.87 1.87
C TYR A 159 5.47 -12.53 3.15
N ALA A 160 4.90 -13.73 3.03
CA ALA A 160 4.39 -14.49 4.17
C ALA A 160 5.47 -14.80 5.21
N THR A 161 6.67 -15.25 4.77
CA THR A 161 7.78 -15.55 5.69
C THR A 161 8.42 -14.30 6.26
N ALA A 162 8.53 -13.24 5.49
CA ALA A 162 9.12 -11.97 5.91
C ALA A 162 8.27 -11.25 6.97
N THR A 163 6.94 -11.34 6.87
CA THR A 163 6.00 -10.77 7.85
C THR A 163 5.71 -11.71 9.04
N GLY A 164 6.32 -12.90 9.07
CA GLY A 164 6.06 -13.91 10.10
C GLY A 164 4.59 -14.36 10.14
N PHE A 165 3.92 -14.40 9.00
CA PHE A 165 2.49 -14.72 8.84
C PHE A 165 1.53 -13.77 9.58
N LYS A 166 1.98 -12.56 9.94
CA LYS A 166 1.18 -11.53 10.64
C LYS A 166 0.74 -10.38 9.73
N GLY A 167 1.13 -10.38 8.46
CA GLY A 167 0.75 -9.37 7.49
C GLY A 167 -0.70 -9.48 7.01
N GLU A 168 -1.11 -8.60 6.10
CA GLU A 168 -2.40 -8.66 5.40
C GLU A 168 -2.39 -9.80 4.37
N ILE A 169 -2.50 -11.04 4.83
CA ILE A 169 -2.40 -12.26 4.02
C ILE A 169 -3.58 -13.20 4.29
N THR A 170 -3.93 -13.98 3.28
CA THR A 170 -4.82 -15.13 3.44
C THR A 170 -3.99 -16.34 3.88
N LEU A 171 -4.03 -16.67 5.16
CA LEU A 171 -3.11 -17.64 5.80
C LEU A 171 -3.02 -18.97 5.04
N TRP A 172 -4.16 -19.57 4.63
CA TRP A 172 -4.15 -20.87 3.95
C TRP A 172 -3.46 -20.81 2.58
N MET A 173 -3.63 -19.69 1.83
CA MET A 173 -2.96 -19.50 0.53
C MET A 173 -1.44 -19.37 0.70
N SER A 174 -1.01 -18.60 1.69
CA SER A 174 0.41 -18.41 2.01
C SER A 174 1.08 -19.70 2.47
N VAL A 175 0.41 -20.49 3.32
CA VAL A 175 0.90 -21.81 3.76
C VAL A 175 0.96 -22.78 2.58
N ALA A 176 -0.05 -22.80 1.71
CA ALA A 176 -0.05 -23.61 0.50
C ALA A 176 1.09 -23.23 -0.45
N ALA A 177 1.33 -21.93 -0.67
CA ALA A 177 2.44 -21.44 -1.48
C ALA A 177 3.80 -21.86 -0.92
N LEU A 178 4.01 -21.72 0.39
CA LEU A 178 5.24 -22.18 1.04
C LEU A 178 5.42 -23.69 0.92
N ALA A 179 4.36 -24.48 1.11
CA ALA A 179 4.38 -25.93 0.92
C ALA A 179 4.73 -26.31 -0.53
N LEU A 180 4.22 -25.57 -1.54
CA LEU A 180 4.54 -25.75 -2.95
C LEU A 180 6.01 -25.39 -3.30
N VAL A 181 6.64 -24.50 -2.54
CA VAL A 181 8.08 -24.24 -2.68
C VAL A 181 8.90 -25.37 -2.08
N LEU A 182 8.58 -25.78 -0.85
CA LEU A 182 9.41 -26.72 -0.07
C LEU A 182 9.24 -28.17 -0.51
N ILE A 183 7.99 -28.67 -0.58
CA ILE A 183 7.73 -30.09 -0.82
C ILE A 183 8.07 -30.49 -2.26
N PRO A 184 7.45 -29.92 -3.31
CA PRO A 184 7.84 -30.27 -4.69
C PRO A 184 9.26 -29.82 -5.04
N GLY A 185 9.75 -28.68 -4.46
CA GLY A 185 11.11 -28.19 -4.66
C GLY A 185 12.19 -29.13 -4.15
N LEU A 186 11.87 -30.00 -3.17
CA LEU A 186 12.77 -31.04 -2.71
C LEU A 186 12.91 -32.19 -3.75
N PHE A 187 11.86 -32.47 -4.51
CA PHE A 187 11.85 -33.59 -5.50
C PHE A 187 12.16 -33.13 -6.92
N VAL A 188 11.72 -31.93 -7.33
CA VAL A 188 11.89 -31.37 -8.66
C VAL A 188 12.68 -30.06 -8.59
N ASP A 189 13.76 -29.98 -9.37
CA ASP A 189 14.60 -28.78 -9.42
C ASP A 189 13.81 -27.56 -9.92
N ARG A 190 13.83 -26.48 -9.15
CA ARG A 190 13.18 -25.21 -9.50
C ARG A 190 11.69 -25.34 -9.81
N PHE A 191 10.96 -26.18 -9.05
CA PHE A 191 9.52 -26.43 -9.27
C PHE A 191 8.69 -25.16 -9.22
N TRP A 192 8.81 -24.37 -8.14
CA TRP A 192 8.09 -23.10 -8.00
C TRP A 192 8.45 -22.12 -9.11
N CYS A 193 9.75 -21.86 -9.30
CA CYS A 193 10.24 -20.90 -10.29
C CYS A 193 9.86 -21.26 -11.73
N LYS A 194 9.75 -22.54 -12.05
CA LYS A 194 9.50 -23.02 -13.42
C LYS A 194 8.01 -23.10 -13.74
N TYR A 195 7.17 -23.51 -12.76
CA TYR A 195 5.78 -23.90 -13.00
C TYR A 195 4.73 -23.05 -12.28
N ILE A 196 5.06 -22.44 -11.15
CA ILE A 196 4.08 -21.76 -10.31
C ILE A 196 4.28 -20.24 -10.33
N CYS A 197 5.50 -19.74 -10.28
CA CYS A 197 5.83 -18.33 -10.08
C CYS A 197 5.31 -17.42 -11.20
N PRO A 198 4.36 -16.47 -10.91
CA PRO A 198 3.86 -15.54 -11.93
C PRO A 198 4.94 -14.56 -12.41
N LEU A 199 5.87 -14.12 -11.54
CA LEU A 199 7.02 -13.32 -11.96
C LEU A 199 7.88 -14.08 -12.98
N GLY A 200 8.00 -15.41 -12.83
CA GLY A 200 8.66 -16.28 -13.79
C GLY A 200 7.98 -16.25 -15.17
N ALA A 201 6.63 -16.20 -15.20
CA ALA A 201 5.86 -16.08 -16.44
C ALA A 201 6.09 -14.72 -17.11
N ILE A 202 6.07 -13.60 -16.36
CA ILE A 202 6.41 -12.27 -16.88
C ILE A 202 7.81 -12.24 -17.47
N CYS A 203 8.80 -12.75 -16.73
CA CYS A 203 10.18 -12.78 -17.22
C CYS A 203 10.33 -13.61 -18.50
N ASN A 204 9.56 -14.69 -18.66
CA ASN A 204 9.54 -15.49 -19.89
C ASN A 204 8.91 -14.70 -21.03
N SER A 205 7.77 -14.05 -20.81
CA SER A 205 7.09 -13.20 -21.79
C SER A 205 7.96 -12.03 -22.23
N LEU A 206 8.64 -11.37 -21.32
CA LEU A 206 9.55 -10.25 -21.61
C LEU A 206 10.77 -10.65 -22.45
N LYS A 207 11.21 -11.91 -22.43
CA LYS A 207 12.22 -12.40 -23.37
C LYS A 207 11.74 -12.40 -24.83
N PHE A 208 10.44 -12.39 -25.04
CA PHE A 208 9.77 -12.26 -26.33
C PHE A 208 9.16 -10.86 -26.53
N TRP A 209 9.77 -9.83 -25.94
CA TRP A 209 9.24 -8.47 -25.87
C TRP A 209 8.72 -7.91 -27.19
N VAL A 210 9.34 -8.25 -28.32
CA VAL A 210 8.90 -7.80 -29.64
C VAL A 210 7.45 -8.21 -29.91
N TRP A 211 7.11 -9.47 -29.63
CA TRP A 211 5.75 -10.00 -29.81
C TRP A 211 4.76 -9.36 -28.83
N MET A 212 5.20 -9.05 -27.60
CA MET A 212 4.37 -8.35 -26.62
C MET A 212 4.07 -6.92 -27.08
N VAL A 213 5.07 -6.20 -27.59
CA VAL A 213 4.89 -4.85 -28.16
C VAL A 213 3.97 -4.88 -29.38
N VAL A 214 4.11 -5.86 -30.27
CA VAL A 214 3.21 -6.01 -31.43
C VAL A 214 1.76 -6.22 -30.95
N LEU A 215 1.54 -7.09 -29.95
CA LEU A 215 0.20 -7.34 -29.40
C LEU A 215 -0.42 -6.07 -28.79
N VAL A 216 0.33 -5.31 -28.00
CA VAL A 216 -0.11 -4.02 -27.45
C VAL A 216 -0.42 -3.02 -28.58
N GLY A 217 0.44 -2.97 -29.60
CA GLY A 217 0.23 -2.10 -30.77
C GLY A 217 -1.06 -2.44 -31.54
N VAL A 218 -1.33 -3.74 -31.74
CA VAL A 218 -2.58 -4.19 -32.37
C VAL A 218 -3.78 -3.80 -31.52
N TRP A 219 -3.72 -4.03 -30.22
CA TRP A 219 -4.80 -3.64 -29.29
C TRP A 219 -5.07 -2.13 -29.33
N TRP A 220 -4.02 -1.33 -29.35
CA TRP A 220 -4.12 0.13 -29.44
C TRP A 220 -4.73 0.60 -30.76
N ILE A 221 -4.31 -0.01 -31.91
CA ILE A 221 -4.88 0.29 -33.23
C ILE A 221 -6.37 -0.08 -33.28
N LEU A 222 -6.76 -1.22 -32.72
CA LEU A 222 -8.17 -1.61 -32.61
C LEU A 222 -9.00 -0.58 -31.83
N GLY A 223 -8.43 -0.02 -30.77
CA GLY A 223 -9.03 1.08 -30.02
C GLY A 223 -9.23 2.34 -30.86
N LEU A 224 -8.25 2.70 -31.69
CA LEU A 224 -8.35 3.84 -32.63
C LEU A 224 -9.42 3.61 -33.72
N LEU A 225 -9.65 2.36 -34.11
CA LEU A 225 -10.70 1.98 -35.06
C LEU A 225 -12.11 1.92 -34.44
N GLY A 226 -12.25 2.29 -33.15
CA GLY A 226 -13.53 2.32 -32.45
C GLY A 226 -13.90 1.03 -31.73
N LEU A 227 -13.09 -0.03 -31.79
CA LEU A 227 -13.27 -1.26 -31.02
C LEU A 227 -12.62 -1.11 -29.65
N GLN A 228 -13.36 -0.59 -28.68
CA GLN A 228 -12.89 -0.44 -27.29
C GLN A 228 -12.94 -1.81 -26.56
N LEU A 229 -11.89 -2.61 -26.74
CA LEU A 229 -11.75 -3.88 -26.00
C LEU A 229 -11.28 -3.61 -24.57
N PRO A 230 -11.96 -4.16 -23.56
CA PRO A 230 -11.52 -4.09 -22.17
C PRO A 230 -10.08 -4.61 -22.01
N TRP A 231 -9.30 -3.99 -21.11
CA TRP A 231 -7.91 -4.38 -20.82
C TRP A 231 -7.74 -5.85 -20.40
N VAL A 232 -8.82 -6.47 -19.86
CA VAL A 232 -8.83 -7.90 -19.47
C VAL A 232 -8.53 -8.81 -20.66
N TRP A 233 -9.02 -8.47 -21.85
CA TRP A 233 -8.73 -9.24 -23.08
C TRP A 233 -7.27 -9.10 -23.50
N LEU A 234 -6.68 -7.92 -23.34
CA LEU A 234 -5.26 -7.70 -23.58
C LEU A 234 -4.42 -8.55 -22.63
N LEU A 235 -4.74 -8.52 -21.33
CA LEU A 235 -4.05 -9.32 -20.32
C LEU A 235 -4.13 -10.82 -20.64
N GLY A 236 -5.33 -11.32 -20.95
CA GLY A 236 -5.55 -12.72 -21.34
C GLY A 236 -4.74 -13.11 -22.59
N ALA A 237 -4.75 -12.24 -23.61
CA ALA A 237 -3.98 -12.44 -24.84
C ALA A 237 -2.47 -12.44 -24.58
N MET A 238 -1.96 -11.55 -23.69
CA MET A 238 -0.54 -11.52 -23.29
C MET A 238 -0.12 -12.80 -22.57
N CYS A 239 -0.94 -13.30 -21.65
CA CYS A 239 -0.68 -14.56 -20.94
C CYS A 239 -0.70 -15.75 -21.90
N LEU A 240 -1.68 -15.83 -22.79
CA LEU A 240 -1.78 -16.90 -23.79
C LEU A 240 -0.61 -16.86 -24.77
N LEU A 241 -0.30 -15.68 -25.32
CA LEU A 241 0.83 -15.50 -26.24
C LEU A 241 2.16 -15.86 -25.58
N GLY A 242 2.37 -15.40 -24.32
CA GLY A 242 3.56 -15.74 -23.53
C GLY A 242 3.73 -17.25 -23.36
N TYR A 243 2.65 -17.96 -23.01
CA TYR A 243 2.62 -19.41 -22.90
C TYR A 243 2.93 -20.09 -24.24
N LEU A 244 2.27 -19.68 -25.33
CA LEU A 244 2.50 -20.27 -26.65
C LEU A 244 3.93 -20.06 -27.13
N LEU A 245 4.50 -18.88 -26.98
CA LEU A 245 5.87 -18.58 -27.35
C LEU A 245 6.89 -19.38 -26.52
N GLU A 246 6.61 -19.56 -25.22
CA GLU A 246 7.46 -20.40 -24.36
C GLU A 246 7.49 -21.86 -24.83
N ILE A 247 6.33 -22.41 -25.16
CA ILE A 247 6.21 -23.87 -25.54
C ILE A 247 6.66 -24.12 -26.98
N LEU A 248 6.22 -23.26 -27.92
CA LEU A 248 6.48 -23.50 -29.34
C LEU A 248 7.89 -23.04 -29.74
N CYS A 249 8.28 -21.83 -29.33
CA CYS A 249 9.58 -21.28 -29.68
C CYS A 249 10.67 -21.72 -28.69
N GLY A 250 10.45 -21.52 -27.37
CA GLY A 250 11.38 -21.88 -26.29
C GLY A 250 12.79 -21.23 -26.38
N ARG A 251 13.10 -20.62 -27.52
CA ARG A 251 14.38 -20.00 -27.85
C ARG A 251 14.13 -18.52 -28.23
N PRO A 252 14.14 -17.59 -27.29
CA PRO A 252 13.97 -16.17 -27.58
C PRO A 252 15.10 -15.64 -28.47
N LYS A 253 14.87 -14.50 -29.13
CA LYS A 253 15.95 -13.81 -29.85
C LYS A 253 17.12 -13.55 -28.91
N PRO A 254 18.38 -13.59 -29.41
CA PRO A 254 19.55 -13.51 -28.54
C PRO A 254 19.53 -12.20 -27.74
N GLN A 255 19.58 -12.35 -26.43
CA GLN A 255 19.81 -11.25 -25.49
C GLN A 255 21.27 -10.77 -25.62
N LEU A 256 21.58 -9.56 -25.13
CA LEU A 256 22.94 -9.03 -25.17
C LEU A 256 23.92 -9.98 -24.47
N LEU A 257 23.53 -10.45 -23.28
CA LEU A 257 24.36 -11.38 -22.50
C LEU A 257 23.86 -12.82 -22.62
N GLY A 258 24.75 -13.81 -22.60
CA GLY A 258 24.40 -15.22 -22.64
C GLY A 258 25.59 -16.13 -22.28
N VAL A 259 25.28 -17.38 -22.04
CA VAL A 259 26.33 -18.43 -21.95
C VAL A 259 26.80 -18.75 -23.35
N VAL A 260 28.07 -18.54 -23.61
CA VAL A 260 28.74 -18.82 -24.89
C VAL A 260 29.44 -20.17 -24.83
N ILE A 261 29.29 -20.95 -25.89
CA ILE A 261 29.87 -22.28 -26.03
C ILE A 261 31.02 -22.22 -27.03
N ASP A 262 32.21 -22.67 -26.62
CA ASP A 262 33.35 -22.93 -27.50
C ASP A 262 33.22 -24.38 -28.03
N ASN A 263 32.69 -24.50 -29.24
CA ASN A 263 32.45 -25.82 -29.85
C ASN A 263 33.77 -26.56 -30.17
N GLY A 264 34.90 -25.87 -30.24
CA GLY A 264 36.19 -26.48 -30.41
C GLY A 264 36.70 -27.21 -29.16
N LYS A 265 36.21 -26.81 -27.98
CA LYS A 265 36.55 -27.43 -26.70
C LYS A 265 35.44 -28.34 -26.17
N CYS A 266 34.19 -28.13 -26.55
CA CYS A 266 33.05 -28.90 -26.11
C CYS A 266 32.85 -30.13 -26.98
N ASN A 267 33.00 -31.34 -26.42
CA ASN A 267 32.76 -32.59 -27.13
C ASN A 267 31.31 -33.10 -27.07
N GLY A 268 30.42 -32.37 -26.40
CA GLY A 268 28.98 -32.68 -26.28
C GLY A 268 28.62 -33.88 -25.39
N ASN A 269 29.58 -34.77 -25.06
CA ASN A 269 29.31 -36.05 -24.39
C ASN A 269 29.26 -35.94 -22.84
N CYS A 270 29.85 -34.90 -22.27
CA CYS A 270 30.07 -34.80 -20.82
C CYS A 270 28.81 -34.48 -20.01
N ARG A 271 27.87 -33.74 -20.55
CA ARG A 271 26.58 -33.29 -19.95
C ARG A 271 26.62 -32.79 -18.49
N LEU A 272 27.79 -32.51 -17.91
CA LEU A 272 27.93 -31.99 -16.55
C LEU A 272 27.27 -30.59 -16.39
N CYS A 273 27.33 -29.78 -17.44
CA CYS A 273 26.68 -28.48 -17.50
C CYS A 273 25.16 -28.59 -17.39
N GLN A 274 24.53 -29.59 -18.01
CA GLN A 274 23.11 -29.89 -17.90
C GLN A 274 22.75 -30.36 -16.49
N LYS A 275 23.50 -31.37 -15.98
CA LYS A 275 23.26 -31.95 -14.64
C LYS A 275 23.34 -30.95 -13.51
N ASN A 276 24.24 -29.95 -13.63
CA ASN A 276 24.38 -28.91 -12.62
C ASN A 276 23.48 -27.70 -12.89
N CYS A 277 22.84 -27.60 -14.05
CA CYS A 277 21.90 -26.53 -14.35
C CYS A 277 20.65 -26.62 -13.44
N PRO A 278 20.23 -25.54 -12.73
CA PRO A 278 19.03 -25.58 -11.92
C PRO A 278 17.75 -25.86 -12.73
N TYR A 279 17.73 -25.50 -14.00
CA TYR A 279 16.60 -25.70 -14.90
C TYR A 279 16.75 -26.90 -15.84
N ASN A 280 17.83 -27.71 -15.68
CA ASN A 280 18.14 -28.88 -16.49
C ASN A 280 18.23 -28.59 -18.01
N ILE A 281 18.70 -27.38 -18.38
CA ILE A 281 18.84 -26.99 -19.78
C ILE A 281 19.92 -27.87 -20.46
N ASP A 282 19.59 -28.44 -21.61
CA ASP A 282 20.54 -29.20 -22.44
C ASP A 282 21.49 -28.22 -23.16
N VAL A 283 22.48 -27.72 -22.42
CA VAL A 283 23.45 -26.73 -22.90
C VAL A 283 24.18 -27.17 -24.17
N PRO A 284 24.64 -28.45 -24.31
CA PRO A 284 25.31 -28.91 -25.52
C PRO A 284 24.46 -28.90 -26.79
N SER A 285 23.12 -28.85 -26.67
CA SER A 285 22.22 -28.78 -27.83
C SER A 285 22.17 -27.41 -28.52
N PHE A 286 22.82 -26.39 -27.93
CA PHE A 286 22.88 -25.05 -28.52
C PHE A 286 24.20 -24.84 -29.27
N GLU A 287 24.10 -24.17 -30.40
CA GLU A 287 25.27 -23.77 -31.20
C GLU A 287 25.68 -22.32 -30.83
N GLY A 288 26.89 -22.18 -30.30
CA GLY A 288 27.53 -20.89 -29.99
C GLY A 288 26.99 -20.22 -28.75
N LYS A 289 25.70 -19.90 -28.63
CA LYS A 289 25.12 -19.20 -27.50
C LYS A 289 23.85 -19.90 -26.98
N VAL A 290 23.77 -20.09 -25.66
CA VAL A 290 22.59 -20.65 -25.01
C VAL A 290 21.51 -19.56 -24.91
N ASN A 291 20.45 -19.73 -25.67
CA ASN A 291 19.30 -18.83 -25.72
C ASN A 291 18.01 -19.49 -25.22
N SER A 292 18.08 -20.29 -24.17
CA SER A 292 16.89 -20.88 -23.52
C SER A 292 16.09 -19.85 -22.77
N VAL A 293 14.75 -19.92 -22.85
CA VAL A 293 13.82 -19.07 -22.10
C VAL A 293 14.02 -19.18 -20.58
N ASP A 294 14.42 -20.35 -20.09
CA ASP A 294 14.63 -20.61 -18.66
C ASP A 294 16.02 -20.21 -18.14
N CYS A 295 16.96 -19.83 -19.02
CA CYS A 295 18.30 -19.46 -18.60
C CYS A 295 18.31 -18.17 -17.74
N THR A 296 18.86 -18.29 -16.52
CA THR A 296 18.99 -17.17 -15.55
C THR A 296 20.42 -16.61 -15.47
N LEU A 297 21.31 -17.05 -16.34
CA LEU A 297 22.74 -16.68 -16.34
C LEU A 297 23.45 -16.92 -15.00
N CYS A 298 22.98 -17.85 -14.19
CA CYS A 298 23.48 -18.13 -12.85
C CYS A 298 24.93 -18.67 -12.77
N GLY A 299 25.52 -19.02 -13.92
CA GLY A 299 26.92 -19.44 -14.02
C GLY A 299 27.23 -20.89 -13.58
N GLU A 300 26.26 -21.68 -13.12
CA GLU A 300 26.49 -23.06 -12.64
C GLU A 300 27.07 -23.95 -13.71
N CYS A 301 26.57 -23.84 -14.95
CA CYS A 301 27.09 -24.60 -16.10
C CYS A 301 28.55 -24.21 -16.42
N VAL A 302 28.89 -22.93 -16.31
CA VAL A 302 30.24 -22.41 -16.55
C VAL A 302 31.21 -22.93 -15.47
N ALA A 303 30.76 -22.85 -14.19
CA ALA A 303 31.56 -23.32 -13.06
C ALA A 303 31.83 -24.83 -13.06
N SER A 304 30.87 -25.61 -13.60
CA SER A 304 30.95 -27.07 -13.64
C SER A 304 31.66 -27.63 -14.87
N CYS A 305 31.98 -26.79 -15.87
CA CYS A 305 32.61 -27.25 -17.12
C CYS A 305 34.09 -27.59 -16.89
N PRO A 306 34.50 -28.87 -16.97
CA PRO A 306 35.90 -29.27 -16.75
C PRO A 306 36.82 -28.85 -17.90
N LEU A 307 36.27 -28.80 -19.14
CA LEU A 307 37.02 -28.38 -20.32
C LEU A 307 37.14 -26.86 -20.46
N GLY A 308 36.43 -26.12 -19.62
CA GLY A 308 36.38 -24.68 -19.72
C GLY A 308 35.83 -24.19 -21.06
N ALA A 309 34.94 -24.94 -21.68
CA ALA A 309 34.31 -24.61 -22.96
C ALA A 309 33.15 -23.60 -22.84
N LEU A 310 32.77 -23.22 -21.62
CA LEU A 310 31.66 -22.31 -21.37
C LEU A 310 32.14 -20.99 -20.74
N SER A 311 31.62 -19.89 -21.23
CA SER A 311 31.86 -18.54 -20.70
C SER A 311 30.58 -17.70 -20.70
N VAL A 312 30.53 -16.59 -19.94
CA VAL A 312 29.45 -15.61 -20.04
C VAL A 312 29.96 -14.46 -20.88
N GLY A 313 29.22 -14.08 -21.93
CA GLY A 313 29.65 -13.04 -22.84
C GLY A 313 28.56 -12.56 -23.80
N VAL A 314 28.93 -11.55 -24.63
CA VAL A 314 28.04 -10.92 -25.61
C VAL A 314 28.09 -11.64 -26.96
N ARG A 315 29.26 -12.07 -27.41
CA ARG A 315 29.50 -12.72 -28.71
C ARG A 315 30.34 -14.00 -28.57
N LYS A 316 30.29 -14.85 -29.62
CA LYS A 316 31.27 -15.90 -29.84
C LYS A 316 32.67 -15.30 -29.74
N GLU A 317 33.55 -15.89 -28.91
CA GLU A 317 34.94 -15.46 -28.84
C GLU A 317 35.59 -15.61 -30.22
N VAL A 318 36.09 -14.47 -30.72
CA VAL A 318 37.04 -14.42 -31.83
C VAL A 318 38.41 -14.34 -31.13
N ASP A 319 39.31 -15.27 -31.35
CA ASP A 319 40.71 -15.29 -30.88
C ASP A 319 41.02 -15.80 -29.46
N GLY A 320 40.29 -16.75 -28.90
CA GLY A 320 40.82 -17.60 -27.81
C GLY A 320 41.29 -16.92 -26.49
N LYS A 321 41.22 -15.61 -26.35
CA LYS A 321 41.57 -14.88 -25.14
C LYS A 321 40.39 -14.78 -24.20
N ARG A 322 40.36 -15.60 -23.18
CA ARG A 322 39.37 -15.54 -22.09
C ARG A 322 39.55 -14.30 -21.25
N CYS A 323 38.53 -13.48 -21.17
CA CYS A 323 38.45 -12.49 -20.10
C CYS A 323 38.23 -13.23 -18.77
N LYS A 324 39.26 -13.34 -17.91
CA LYS A 324 39.19 -14.02 -16.60
C LYS A 324 38.10 -13.44 -15.68
N SER A 325 37.67 -12.20 -15.91
CA SER A 325 36.64 -11.52 -15.15
C SER A 325 35.21 -11.77 -15.65
N ALA A 326 35.00 -12.41 -16.79
CA ALA A 326 33.66 -12.64 -17.39
C ALA A 326 32.66 -13.36 -16.46
N LYS A 327 33.15 -14.21 -15.55
CA LYS A 327 32.31 -14.90 -14.56
C LYS A 327 31.66 -13.97 -13.52
N TYR A 328 32.17 -12.77 -13.31
CA TYR A 328 31.65 -11.80 -12.35
C TYR A 328 30.62 -10.85 -12.98
N ILE A 329 30.61 -10.73 -14.30
CA ILE A 329 29.75 -9.79 -15.04
C ILE A 329 28.28 -9.89 -14.63
N PRO A 330 27.63 -11.07 -14.57
CA PRO A 330 26.23 -11.16 -14.18
C PRO A 330 25.97 -10.65 -12.75
N ALA A 331 26.86 -10.97 -11.81
CA ALA A 331 26.74 -10.54 -10.43
C ALA A 331 26.85 -9.00 -10.30
N VAL A 332 27.86 -8.41 -10.98
CA VAL A 332 28.06 -6.95 -11.00
C VAL A 332 26.87 -6.24 -11.64
N LEU A 333 26.40 -6.72 -12.80
CA LEU A 333 25.24 -6.13 -13.49
C LEU A 333 23.97 -6.21 -12.64
N THR A 334 23.82 -7.27 -11.84
CA THR A 334 22.69 -7.40 -10.92
C THR A 334 22.74 -6.33 -9.84
N VAL A 335 23.91 -6.09 -9.22
CA VAL A 335 24.09 -5.06 -8.21
C VAL A 335 23.86 -3.66 -8.82
N VAL A 336 24.40 -3.41 -10.02
CA VAL A 336 24.20 -2.14 -10.73
C VAL A 336 22.72 -1.91 -11.03
N ALA A 337 21.99 -2.93 -11.49
CA ALA A 337 20.56 -2.81 -11.76
C ALA A 337 19.77 -2.44 -10.49
N VAL A 338 20.09 -3.07 -9.35
CA VAL A 338 19.46 -2.70 -8.07
C VAL A 338 19.81 -1.27 -7.66
N ALA A 339 21.06 -0.87 -7.78
CA ALA A 339 21.48 0.51 -7.47
C ALA A 339 20.74 1.54 -8.34
N ILE A 340 20.57 1.26 -9.63
CA ILE A 340 19.77 2.09 -10.54
C ILE A 340 18.32 2.17 -10.07
N ALA A 341 17.71 1.05 -9.69
CA ALA A 341 16.34 1.03 -9.19
C ALA A 341 16.17 1.89 -7.93
N PHE A 342 17.11 1.82 -6.99
CA PHE A 342 17.11 2.67 -5.78
C PHE A 342 17.27 4.16 -6.13
N ILE A 343 18.15 4.51 -7.05
CA ILE A 343 18.36 5.91 -7.48
C ILE A 343 17.09 6.45 -8.18
N ILE A 344 16.50 5.66 -9.07
CA ILE A 344 15.26 6.05 -9.77
C ILE A 344 14.11 6.17 -8.78
N GLY A 345 13.89 5.14 -7.95
CA GLY A 345 12.78 5.12 -6.99
C GLY A 345 12.89 6.20 -5.91
N GLY A 346 14.11 6.66 -5.59
CA GLY A 346 14.32 7.78 -4.66
C GLY A 346 14.16 9.17 -5.28
N LYS A 347 14.24 9.29 -6.63
CA LYS A 347 14.12 10.58 -7.32
C LYS A 347 12.75 10.82 -7.96
N PHE A 348 12.08 9.77 -8.38
CA PHE A 348 10.80 9.85 -9.07
C PHE A 348 9.69 9.32 -8.17
N GLU A 349 8.71 10.16 -7.92
CA GLU A 349 7.53 9.80 -7.16
C GLU A 349 6.32 9.73 -8.11
N VAL A 350 5.66 8.58 -8.15
CA VAL A 350 4.45 8.37 -8.94
C VAL A 350 3.24 8.76 -8.10
N PRO A 351 2.33 9.59 -8.62
CA PRO A 351 1.15 10.00 -7.87
C PRO A 351 0.22 8.82 -7.62
N THR A 352 -0.39 8.79 -6.44
CA THR A 352 -1.45 7.83 -6.09
C THR A 352 -2.72 8.10 -6.88
N ILE A 353 -3.09 9.38 -6.99
CA ILE A 353 -4.11 9.88 -7.92
C ILE A 353 -3.57 11.12 -8.64
N ASP A 354 -3.95 11.31 -9.89
CA ASP A 354 -3.68 12.52 -10.69
C ASP A 354 -4.94 12.80 -11.51
N GLU A 355 -5.83 13.61 -10.96
CA GLU A 355 -7.10 13.91 -11.60
C GLU A 355 -7.28 15.41 -11.79
N LYS A 356 -7.85 15.77 -12.92
CA LYS A 356 -8.19 17.14 -13.30
C LYS A 356 -9.63 17.20 -13.78
N TRP A 357 -10.28 18.33 -13.51
CA TRP A 357 -11.70 18.54 -13.88
C TRP A 357 -11.98 19.99 -14.21
N GLY A 358 -13.00 20.24 -15.03
CA GLY A 358 -13.56 21.56 -15.29
C GLY A 358 -12.55 22.59 -15.84
N ILE A 359 -11.54 22.15 -16.59
CA ILE A 359 -10.55 23.07 -17.17
C ILE A 359 -11.12 23.67 -18.46
N GLU A 360 -11.22 25.00 -18.52
CA GLU A 360 -11.68 25.75 -19.69
C GLU A 360 -10.54 26.59 -20.32
N PRO A 361 -10.63 26.90 -21.61
CA PRO A 361 -9.66 27.78 -22.25
C PRO A 361 -9.68 29.18 -21.63
N GLY A 362 -8.48 29.70 -21.28
CA GLY A 362 -8.34 31.03 -20.67
C GLY A 362 -8.12 31.03 -19.16
N MET A 363 -8.23 29.90 -18.48
CA MET A 363 -7.86 29.79 -17.06
C MET A 363 -6.35 29.90 -16.86
N LYS A 364 -5.96 30.61 -15.81
CA LYS A 364 -4.55 30.68 -15.37
C LYS A 364 -4.29 29.61 -14.32
N LEU A 365 -3.95 28.41 -14.78
CA LEU A 365 -3.70 27.28 -13.88
C LEU A 365 -2.36 27.42 -13.17
N GLU A 366 -2.40 27.44 -11.85
CA GLU A 366 -1.26 27.38 -10.95
C GLU A 366 -1.37 26.17 -10.01
N THR A 367 -0.31 25.83 -9.28
CA THR A 367 -0.30 24.69 -8.38
C THR A 367 0.23 25.08 -7.00
N VAL A 368 -0.43 24.59 -5.96
CA VAL A 368 0.04 24.62 -4.58
C VAL A 368 0.49 23.21 -4.19
N ARG A 369 1.71 23.09 -3.66
CA ARG A 369 2.26 21.84 -3.13
C ARG A 369 2.37 21.92 -1.62
N MET A 370 1.78 20.96 -0.91
CA MET A 370 1.88 20.84 0.54
C MET A 370 2.37 19.44 0.90
N GLU A 371 3.41 19.38 1.73
CA GLU A 371 4.07 18.14 2.16
C GLU A 371 3.76 17.84 3.62
N GLY A 372 3.76 16.55 3.99
CA GLY A 372 3.57 16.10 5.37
C GLY A 372 2.12 15.92 5.81
N LEU A 373 1.14 15.88 4.89
CA LEU A 373 -0.26 15.59 5.22
C LEU A 373 -0.45 14.11 5.58
N LYS A 374 -0.26 13.74 6.85
CA LYS A 374 -0.36 12.36 7.34
C LYS A 374 -1.76 11.74 7.20
N SER A 375 -2.79 12.56 6.94
CA SER A 375 -4.14 12.09 6.61
C SER A 375 -4.20 11.42 5.24
N VAL A 376 -3.31 11.79 4.31
CA VAL A 376 -3.19 11.20 2.98
C VAL A 376 -2.23 10.01 3.05
N LYS A 377 -2.76 8.81 3.34
CA LYS A 377 -1.99 7.60 3.63
C LYS A 377 -2.35 6.38 2.79
N CYS A 378 -3.38 6.48 1.95
CA CYS A 378 -3.84 5.41 1.06
C CYS A 378 -4.69 5.99 -0.07
N PHE A 379 -5.06 5.14 -1.05
CA PHE A 379 -5.95 5.53 -2.15
C PHE A 379 -7.28 6.10 -1.65
N GLY A 380 -7.94 5.45 -0.67
CA GLY A 380 -9.21 5.92 -0.13
C GLY A 380 -9.12 7.31 0.51
N SER A 381 -8.05 7.62 1.27
CA SER A 381 -7.84 8.96 1.82
C SER A 381 -7.51 10.00 0.75
N SER A 382 -6.82 9.60 -0.32
CA SER A 382 -6.57 10.45 -1.49
C SER A 382 -7.86 10.81 -2.23
N MET A 383 -8.77 9.84 -2.42
CA MET A 383 -10.09 10.08 -3.02
C MET A 383 -10.99 10.95 -2.13
N ALA A 384 -10.95 10.76 -0.81
CA ALA A 384 -11.66 11.64 0.12
C ALA A 384 -11.12 13.08 0.07
N PHE A 385 -9.80 13.25 -0.06
CA PHE A 385 -9.18 14.55 -0.26
C PHE A 385 -9.63 15.19 -1.58
N LYS A 386 -9.60 14.43 -2.70
CA LYS A 386 -10.11 14.87 -4.01
C LYS A 386 -11.57 15.34 -3.90
N ALA A 387 -12.46 14.50 -3.36
CA ALA A 387 -13.88 14.81 -3.24
C ALA A 387 -14.17 16.08 -2.42
N ARG A 388 -13.28 16.43 -1.47
CA ARG A 388 -13.35 17.69 -0.74
C ARG A 388 -12.90 18.87 -1.59
N MET A 389 -11.78 18.74 -2.30
CA MET A 389 -11.23 19.81 -3.15
C MET A 389 -12.09 20.07 -4.39
N GLU A 390 -12.77 19.07 -4.92
CA GLU A 390 -13.68 19.19 -6.06
C GLU A 390 -14.89 20.09 -5.79
N LYS A 391 -15.26 20.24 -4.52
CA LYS A 391 -16.34 21.17 -4.08
C LYS A 391 -15.89 22.63 -3.97
N VAL A 392 -14.60 22.90 -4.09
CA VAL A 392 -14.03 24.23 -3.96
C VAL A 392 -14.04 24.92 -5.32
N ALA A 393 -14.77 26.04 -5.41
CA ALA A 393 -14.78 26.84 -6.64
C ALA A 393 -13.38 27.37 -6.96
N GLY A 394 -12.96 27.21 -8.22
CA GLY A 394 -11.62 27.60 -8.69
C GLY A 394 -10.55 26.53 -8.51
N VAL A 395 -10.85 25.35 -7.94
CA VAL A 395 -9.95 24.19 -7.93
C VAL A 395 -10.28 23.27 -9.10
N HIS A 396 -9.26 22.87 -9.87
CA HIS A 396 -9.41 22.13 -11.11
C HIS A 396 -8.54 20.87 -11.20
N GLY A 397 -7.86 20.49 -10.14
CA GLY A 397 -7.11 19.23 -10.11
C GLY A 397 -6.46 18.92 -8.78
N VAL A 398 -6.27 17.64 -8.54
CA VAL A 398 -5.60 17.11 -7.35
C VAL A 398 -4.66 15.99 -7.75
N ARG A 399 -3.44 16.08 -7.25
CA ARG A 399 -2.44 15.02 -7.32
C ARG A 399 -1.98 14.70 -5.91
N THR A 400 -1.98 13.44 -5.54
CA THR A 400 -1.54 13.00 -4.20
C THR A 400 -0.38 12.01 -4.30
N PHE A 401 0.50 12.08 -3.32
CA PHE A 401 1.65 11.18 -3.18
C PHE A 401 1.63 10.60 -1.76
N VAL A 402 1.12 9.38 -1.64
CA VAL A 402 0.95 8.71 -0.34
C VAL A 402 2.30 8.39 0.31
N GLY A 403 3.34 8.07 -0.48
CA GLY A 403 4.67 7.74 0.03
C GLY A 403 5.35 8.88 0.79
N SER A 404 5.15 10.11 0.35
CA SER A 404 5.69 11.33 0.97
C SER A 404 4.64 12.15 1.72
N HIS A 405 3.40 11.66 1.82
CA HIS A 405 2.27 12.42 2.40
C HIS A 405 2.10 13.82 1.78
N THR A 406 2.29 13.91 0.46
CA THR A 406 2.28 15.16 -0.29
C THR A 406 1.00 15.28 -1.12
N VAL A 407 0.47 16.49 -1.21
CA VAL A 407 -0.62 16.85 -2.14
C VAL A 407 -0.21 18.02 -3.01
N VAL A 408 -0.67 17.99 -4.26
CA VAL A 408 -0.54 19.10 -5.20
C VAL A 408 -1.95 19.43 -5.70
N VAL A 409 -2.39 20.66 -5.46
CA VAL A 409 -3.70 21.15 -5.88
C VAL A 409 -3.51 22.11 -7.05
N THR A 410 -4.20 21.86 -8.16
CA THR A 410 -4.22 22.73 -9.34
C THR A 410 -5.45 23.63 -9.25
N TYR A 411 -5.26 24.94 -9.40
CA TYR A 411 -6.33 25.93 -9.26
C TYR A 411 -6.20 27.02 -10.31
N ASP A 412 -7.28 27.78 -10.56
CA ASP A 412 -7.27 28.97 -11.40
C ASP A 412 -6.91 30.19 -10.55
N ALA A 413 -5.74 30.77 -10.80
CA ALA A 413 -5.25 31.95 -10.09
C ALA A 413 -6.09 33.22 -10.34
N ASN A 414 -6.99 33.22 -11.33
CA ASN A 414 -7.94 34.30 -11.54
C ASN A 414 -9.16 34.18 -10.60
N ALA A 415 -9.48 32.98 -10.11
CA ALA A 415 -10.65 32.70 -9.30
C ALA A 415 -10.33 32.61 -7.80
N ILE A 416 -9.16 32.08 -7.43
CA ILE A 416 -8.75 31.85 -6.04
C ILE A 416 -7.24 32.05 -5.90
N ASP A 417 -6.79 32.60 -4.78
CA ASP A 417 -5.36 32.77 -4.49
C ASP A 417 -4.74 31.54 -3.80
N ALA A 418 -3.42 31.42 -3.86
CA ALA A 418 -2.66 30.32 -3.30
C ALA A 418 -2.87 30.15 -1.78
N ALA A 419 -2.86 31.26 -1.03
CA ALA A 419 -3.00 31.23 0.44
C ALA A 419 -4.38 30.68 0.86
N LYS A 420 -5.41 31.03 0.08
CA LYS A 420 -6.76 30.52 0.31
C LYS A 420 -6.89 29.03 -0.02
N VAL A 421 -6.21 28.57 -1.08
CA VAL A 421 -6.13 27.13 -1.41
C VAL A 421 -5.41 26.37 -0.28
N GLU A 422 -4.28 26.87 0.21
CA GLU A 422 -3.56 26.28 1.34
C GLU A 422 -4.42 26.19 2.61
N ALA A 423 -5.15 27.27 2.92
CA ALA A 423 -6.08 27.27 4.05
C ALA A 423 -7.20 26.22 3.92
N LEU A 424 -7.68 25.97 2.70
CA LEU A 424 -8.71 24.96 2.42
C LEU A 424 -8.18 23.53 2.43
N ILE A 425 -6.88 23.32 2.16
CA ILE A 425 -6.22 22.01 2.32
C ILE A 425 -6.18 21.63 3.80
N PHE A 426 -5.92 22.58 4.68
CA PHE A 426 -5.91 22.38 6.12
C PHE A 426 -7.35 22.17 6.65
N VAL A 427 -7.51 21.27 7.59
CA VAL A 427 -8.77 21.04 8.29
C VAL A 427 -8.61 21.42 9.75
N PRO A 428 -9.18 22.54 10.18
CA PRO A 428 -9.23 22.87 11.60
C PRO A 428 -9.79 21.68 12.39
N SER A 429 -9.18 21.34 13.48
CA SER A 429 -9.55 20.15 14.23
C SER A 429 -9.47 20.41 15.74
N LYS A 430 -10.22 19.60 16.47
CA LYS A 430 -10.28 19.64 17.92
C LYS A 430 -9.98 18.27 18.46
N PHE A 431 -9.26 18.19 19.58
CA PHE A 431 -8.93 16.95 20.24
C PHE A 431 -9.16 17.05 21.75
N ARG A 432 -9.94 16.14 22.31
CA ARG A 432 -10.15 16.05 23.76
C ARG A 432 -9.00 15.28 24.41
N VAL A 433 -8.21 15.97 25.22
CA VAL A 433 -7.06 15.40 25.91
C VAL A 433 -7.53 14.58 27.11
N ASN A 434 -8.23 15.20 28.04
CA ASN A 434 -8.83 14.54 29.21
C ASN A 434 -10.33 14.84 29.31
N SER A 435 -11.06 14.01 30.06
CA SER A 435 -12.46 14.27 30.36
C SER A 435 -12.59 15.47 31.32
N LEU A 436 -13.63 16.24 31.13
CA LEU A 436 -14.00 17.35 31.99
C LEU A 436 -15.46 17.18 32.41
N GLU A 437 -15.72 17.16 33.70
CA GLU A 437 -17.09 17.19 34.22
C GLU A 437 -17.57 18.65 34.29
N PRO A 438 -18.86 18.94 33.94
CA PRO A 438 -19.36 20.30 33.86
C PRO A 438 -19.20 21.10 35.16
N GLU A 439 -19.24 20.43 36.31
CA GLU A 439 -19.16 21.04 37.64
C GLU A 439 -17.73 21.18 38.19
N GLN A 440 -16.72 20.68 37.45
CA GLN A 440 -15.34 20.61 37.94
C GLN A 440 -14.67 22.00 37.98
N TYR A 441 -14.95 22.84 37.00
CA TYR A 441 -14.46 24.21 36.88
C TYR A 441 -15.51 25.10 36.22
N ASP A 442 -15.70 26.33 36.69
CA ASP A 442 -16.63 27.30 36.07
C ASP A 442 -16.09 27.77 34.70
N SER A 443 -14.79 27.86 34.58
CA SER A 443 -14.11 28.28 33.33
C SER A 443 -12.74 27.64 33.19
N LEU A 444 -12.23 27.60 31.98
CA LEU A 444 -10.92 27.05 31.62
C LEU A 444 -10.00 28.17 31.12
N LYS A 445 -8.71 28.01 31.42
CA LYS A 445 -7.63 28.85 30.87
C LYS A 445 -7.27 28.34 29.47
N CYS A 446 -7.29 29.20 28.49
CA CYS A 446 -6.86 28.95 27.13
C CYS A 446 -5.53 29.65 26.86
N VAL A 447 -4.50 28.92 26.54
CA VAL A 447 -3.21 29.46 26.08
C VAL A 447 -3.01 29.11 24.61
N THR A 448 -2.25 29.95 23.91
CA THR A 448 -1.99 29.79 22.48
C THR A 448 -0.52 29.51 22.24
N ILE A 449 -0.21 28.42 21.56
CA ILE A 449 1.13 28.11 21.10
C ILE A 449 1.20 28.18 19.57
N ARG A 450 2.38 28.54 19.05
CA ARG A 450 2.69 28.50 17.62
C ARG A 450 3.57 27.31 17.32
N THR A 451 3.18 26.55 16.30
CA THR A 451 3.87 25.33 15.91
C THR A 451 4.11 25.26 14.40
N GLU A 452 5.12 24.51 13.99
CA GLU A 452 5.37 24.14 12.58
C GLU A 452 5.37 22.63 12.41
N LYS A 453 5.22 22.17 11.15
CA LYS A 453 5.20 20.77 10.75
C LYS A 453 4.04 19.97 11.35
N MET A 454 2.94 20.65 11.64
CA MET A 454 1.64 20.05 11.95
C MET A 454 0.67 20.44 10.85
N PHE A 455 0.09 19.46 10.15
CA PHE A 455 -0.63 19.71 8.92
C PHE A 455 -2.08 19.26 8.94
N ASP A 456 -2.44 18.32 9.82
CA ASP A 456 -3.76 17.74 9.82
C ASP A 456 -4.26 17.27 11.20
N LYS A 457 -5.48 16.73 11.21
CA LYS A 457 -6.14 16.20 12.42
C LYS A 457 -5.32 15.12 13.15
N LEU A 458 -4.54 14.30 12.42
CA LEU A 458 -3.74 13.24 13.05
C LEU A 458 -2.58 13.83 13.84
N ASP A 459 -1.98 14.90 13.35
CA ASP A 459 -0.89 15.59 14.05
C ASP A 459 -1.39 16.17 15.39
N LEU A 460 -2.56 16.83 15.36
CA LEU A 460 -3.18 17.34 16.59
C LEU A 460 -3.53 16.21 17.57
N ASN A 461 -4.03 15.08 17.06
CA ASN A 461 -4.34 13.91 17.87
C ASN A 461 -3.08 13.35 18.54
N TYR A 462 -1.96 13.25 17.81
CA TYR A 462 -0.69 12.76 18.36
C TYR A 462 -0.14 13.70 19.44
N LEU A 463 -0.19 15.02 19.21
CA LEU A 463 0.17 16.00 20.24
C LEU A 463 -0.74 15.87 21.47
N GLY A 464 -2.04 15.74 21.27
CA GLY A 464 -2.99 15.55 22.35
C GLY A 464 -2.78 14.27 23.14
N MET A 465 -2.41 13.18 22.46
CA MET A 465 -2.04 11.92 23.13
C MET A 465 -0.75 12.08 23.94
N GLN A 466 0.25 12.80 23.45
CA GLN A 466 1.45 13.11 24.24
C GLN A 466 1.11 13.90 25.50
N MET A 467 0.25 14.91 25.38
CA MET A 467 -0.19 15.71 26.52
C MET A 467 -1.02 14.88 27.52
N ARG A 468 -1.85 13.94 27.03
CA ARG A 468 -2.61 13.01 27.89
C ARG A 468 -1.72 12.11 28.74
N LEU A 469 -0.52 11.75 28.25
CA LEU A 469 0.46 10.96 28.98
C LEU A 469 1.16 11.75 30.10
N THR A 470 0.93 13.06 30.16
CA THR A 470 1.40 13.89 31.27
C THR A 470 0.33 13.95 32.37
N GLU A 471 0.73 14.18 33.61
CA GLU A 471 -0.19 14.34 34.75
C GLU A 471 -0.82 15.75 34.79
N LYS A 472 -0.69 16.53 33.73
CA LYS A 472 -1.17 17.90 33.64
C LYS A 472 -2.67 17.96 33.38
N LYS A 473 -3.33 18.96 33.97
CA LYS A 473 -4.79 19.17 33.85
C LYS A 473 -5.13 19.89 32.53
N ILE A 474 -4.81 19.25 31.40
CA ILE A 474 -5.14 19.74 30.06
C ILE A 474 -6.37 18.99 29.58
N PHE A 475 -7.39 19.70 29.11
CA PHE A 475 -8.67 19.12 28.70
C PHE A 475 -8.83 19.02 27.19
N GLY A 476 -8.32 19.99 26.42
CA GLY A 476 -8.49 19.96 24.97
C GLY A 476 -7.49 20.79 24.19
N LEU A 477 -7.45 20.48 22.89
CA LEU A 477 -6.67 21.20 21.90
C LEU A 477 -7.57 21.60 20.73
N GLU A 478 -7.29 22.77 20.14
CA GLU A 478 -7.90 23.23 18.90
C GLU A 478 -6.81 23.76 17.97
N SER A 479 -6.80 23.33 16.71
CA SER A 479 -5.89 23.86 15.69
C SER A 479 -6.58 24.85 14.77
N ILE A 480 -5.93 25.97 14.49
CA ILE A 480 -6.40 27.02 13.58
C ILE A 480 -5.30 27.27 12.56
N TYR A 481 -5.68 27.35 11.28
CA TYR A 481 -4.71 27.59 10.22
C TYR A 481 -4.22 29.05 10.25
N GLU A 482 -2.94 29.18 10.52
CA GLU A 482 -2.11 30.36 10.30
C GLU A 482 -0.68 29.89 9.99
N CYS A 483 0.19 30.76 9.58
CA CYS A 483 1.60 30.45 9.37
C CYS A 483 2.46 31.33 10.30
N PRO A 484 3.06 30.75 11.38
CA PRO A 484 3.00 29.38 11.90
C PRO A 484 1.63 29.00 12.48
N LEU A 485 1.33 27.68 12.48
CA LEU A 485 0.04 27.14 12.94
C LEU A 485 -0.25 27.53 14.39
N ILE A 486 -1.48 27.93 14.65
CA ILE A 486 -2.01 28.15 16.00
C ILE A 486 -2.52 26.82 16.58
N VAL A 487 -2.09 26.52 17.80
CA VAL A 487 -2.72 25.48 18.63
C VAL A 487 -3.14 26.13 19.96
N LYS A 488 -4.46 26.17 20.18
CA LYS A 488 -5.04 26.55 21.46
C LYS A 488 -5.05 25.36 22.40
N VAL A 489 -4.62 25.56 23.62
CA VAL A 489 -4.55 24.55 24.67
C VAL A 489 -5.45 24.97 25.81
N TYR A 490 -6.47 24.17 26.09
CA TYR A 490 -7.46 24.40 27.14
C TYR A 490 -7.09 23.60 28.39
N MET A 491 -6.85 24.27 29.50
CA MET A 491 -6.37 23.68 30.74
C MET A 491 -7.12 24.26 31.97
N ALA A 492 -6.90 23.64 33.12
CA ALA A 492 -7.44 24.12 34.38
C ALA A 492 -6.95 25.54 34.70
N PRO A 493 -7.77 26.39 35.38
CA PRO A 493 -7.39 27.77 35.70
C PRO A 493 -6.14 27.86 36.59
N ASP A 494 -5.91 26.84 37.44
CA ASP A 494 -4.80 26.72 38.38
C ASP A 494 -3.53 26.11 37.74
N GLU A 495 -3.60 25.60 36.48
CA GLU A 495 -2.45 25.04 35.80
C GLU A 495 -1.62 26.16 35.17
N ASP A 496 -0.32 26.17 35.44
CA ASP A 496 0.62 27.09 34.84
C ASP A 496 1.76 26.35 34.16
N LEU A 497 1.82 26.46 32.83
CA LEU A 497 2.77 25.77 31.98
C LEU A 497 3.61 26.83 31.26
N ASP A 498 4.92 26.70 31.38
CA ASP A 498 5.90 27.61 30.76
C ASP A 498 6.24 27.22 29.31
N GLU A 499 6.92 28.12 28.65
CA GLU A 499 7.37 27.91 27.26
C GLU A 499 8.31 26.71 27.12
N ALA A 500 9.14 26.43 28.12
CA ALA A 500 10.05 25.30 28.13
C ALA A 500 9.31 23.96 28.16
N TRP A 501 8.24 23.88 28.94
CA TRP A 501 7.38 22.71 28.99
C TRP A 501 6.69 22.44 27.62
N PHE A 502 6.09 23.49 27.02
CA PHE A 502 5.46 23.36 25.71
C PHE A 502 6.46 22.94 24.63
N LYS A 503 7.64 23.54 24.63
CA LYS A 503 8.72 23.13 23.70
C LYS A 503 9.09 21.66 23.85
N ASN A 504 9.28 21.20 25.07
CA ASN A 504 9.66 19.81 25.33
C ASN A 504 8.58 18.82 24.87
N ILE A 505 7.29 19.11 25.13
CA ILE A 505 6.21 18.21 24.76
C ILE A 505 5.92 18.22 23.25
N VAL A 506 6.01 19.38 22.59
CA VAL A 506 5.79 19.50 21.14
C VAL A 506 6.93 18.87 20.35
N GLU A 507 8.18 19.09 20.75
CA GLU A 507 9.37 18.60 20.04
C GLU A 507 9.78 17.17 20.44
N LYS A 508 9.00 16.50 21.27
CA LYS A 508 9.20 15.09 21.60
C LYS A 508 9.09 14.23 20.33
N LYS A 509 10.18 13.56 19.96
CA LYS A 509 10.33 12.89 18.68
C LYS A 509 9.43 11.67 18.49
N THR A 510 9.11 10.96 19.58
CA THR A 510 8.41 9.68 19.52
C THR A 510 7.19 9.66 20.42
N LEU A 511 6.11 9.06 19.94
CA LEU A 511 4.92 8.74 20.71
C LEU A 511 4.74 7.21 20.72
N GLU A 512 4.66 6.63 21.91
CA GLU A 512 4.37 5.22 22.09
C GLU A 512 2.87 5.02 22.33
N MET A 513 2.25 4.17 21.52
CA MET A 513 0.82 3.87 21.62
C MET A 513 0.61 2.37 21.80
N PRO A 514 -0.21 1.95 22.78
CA PRO A 514 -0.59 0.55 22.90
C PRO A 514 -1.43 0.11 21.70
N VAL A 515 -1.15 -1.06 21.16
CA VAL A 515 -1.88 -1.64 20.03
C VAL A 515 -2.89 -2.66 20.55
N HIS A 516 -4.08 -2.67 19.96
CA HIS A 516 -5.11 -3.67 20.25
C HIS A 516 -4.59 -5.08 19.90
N GLY A 517 -4.47 -5.96 20.89
CA GLY A 517 -3.85 -7.29 20.71
C GLY A 517 -2.47 -7.46 21.38
N GLY A 518 -1.97 -6.45 22.07
CA GLY A 518 -0.70 -6.45 22.80
C GLY A 518 0.48 -5.99 21.95
N GLY A 519 1.28 -5.12 22.52
CA GLY A 519 2.44 -4.49 21.89
C GLY A 519 2.34 -2.97 21.93
N VAL A 520 3.43 -2.30 21.61
CA VAL A 520 3.53 -0.83 21.55
C VAL A 520 3.95 -0.45 20.14
N LYS A 521 3.22 0.47 19.55
CA LYS A 521 3.58 1.10 18.26
C LYS A 521 4.21 2.44 18.54
N THR A 522 5.44 2.62 18.10
CA THR A 522 6.14 3.90 18.16
C THR A 522 5.86 4.69 16.90
N MET A 523 5.47 5.94 17.05
CA MET A 523 5.23 6.89 15.95
C MET A 523 6.28 7.99 16.03
N ASP A 524 6.94 8.26 14.91
CA ASP A 524 7.85 9.38 14.78
C ASP A 524 7.05 10.65 14.52
N LEU A 525 7.30 11.67 15.35
CA LEU A 525 6.70 12.98 15.26
C LEU A 525 7.80 13.99 14.90
N GLY A 526 7.57 14.88 14.02
CA GLY A 526 8.57 15.87 13.61
C GLY A 526 8.09 17.30 13.85
N PHE A 527 7.25 17.49 14.88
CA PHE A 527 6.70 18.80 15.19
C PHE A 527 7.77 19.76 15.67
N LYS A 528 7.57 21.05 15.44
CA LYS A 528 8.47 22.11 15.88
C LYS A 528 7.68 23.17 16.65
N PHE A 529 8.16 23.47 17.83
CA PHE A 529 7.65 24.56 18.64
C PHE A 529 8.27 25.88 18.19
N ILE A 530 7.48 26.95 18.08
CA ILE A 530 7.95 28.27 17.68
C ILE A 530 7.97 29.22 18.88
N ARG A 531 6.81 29.38 19.53
CA ARG A 531 6.66 30.25 20.70
C ARG A 531 5.35 29.98 21.43
N LEU A 532 5.30 30.38 22.70
CA LEU A 532 4.09 30.58 23.47
C LEU A 532 3.66 32.03 23.31
N GLU A 533 2.40 32.30 22.96
CA GLU A 533 1.89 33.65 22.88
C GLU A 533 1.66 34.24 24.29
N LYS A 534 1.93 35.52 24.43
CA LYS A 534 1.75 36.23 25.70
C LYS A 534 0.27 36.41 26.03
N GLY A 535 -0.09 36.10 27.26
CA GLY A 535 -1.46 36.18 27.74
C GLY A 535 -2.25 34.90 27.60
N SER A 536 -3.33 34.81 28.32
CA SER A 536 -4.31 33.73 28.27
C SER A 536 -5.71 34.29 28.24
N THR A 537 -6.64 33.58 27.65
CA THR A 537 -8.06 33.89 27.67
C THR A 537 -8.80 32.88 28.53
N MET A 538 -9.94 33.28 29.10
CA MET A 538 -10.81 32.36 29.82
C MET A 538 -12.01 32.03 28.95
N ILE A 539 -12.41 30.74 28.95
CA ILE A 539 -13.62 30.28 28.30
C ILE A 539 -14.52 29.62 29.36
N SER A 540 -15.81 29.89 29.34
CA SER A 540 -16.73 29.19 30.25
C SER A 540 -16.76 27.69 29.97
N THR A 541 -16.93 26.88 31.01
CA THR A 541 -17.02 25.42 30.83
C THR A 541 -18.16 25.02 29.89
N PRO A 542 -19.36 25.61 29.96
CA PRO A 542 -20.41 25.33 28.98
C PRO A 542 -20.01 25.62 27.53
N ASP A 543 -19.37 26.75 27.27
CA ASP A 543 -18.95 27.11 25.91
C ASP A 543 -17.84 26.20 25.40
N TYR A 544 -16.91 25.83 26.27
CA TYR A 544 -15.87 24.85 25.94
C TYR A 544 -16.48 23.49 25.59
N LEU A 545 -17.42 22.97 26.38
CA LEU A 545 -18.05 21.66 26.12
C LEU A 545 -18.84 21.68 24.81
N ARG A 546 -19.61 22.74 24.54
CA ARG A 546 -20.31 22.91 23.25
C ARG A 546 -19.34 22.96 22.09
N MET A 547 -18.31 23.79 22.18
CA MET A 547 -17.26 23.91 21.15
C MET A 547 -16.58 22.57 20.88
N MET A 548 -16.25 21.81 21.90
CA MET A 548 -15.60 20.50 21.73
C MET A 548 -16.55 19.42 21.19
N PHE A 549 -17.85 19.57 21.44
CA PHE A 549 -18.87 18.64 20.95
C PHE A 549 -19.20 18.86 19.47
N ASP A 550 -19.01 20.04 18.89
CA ASP A 550 -19.33 20.36 17.48
C ASP A 550 -18.78 19.34 16.48
N GLN A 551 -17.60 18.79 16.76
CA GLN A 551 -17.02 17.75 15.90
C GLN A 551 -17.84 16.45 15.85
N PHE A 552 -18.67 16.18 16.85
CA PHE A 552 -19.57 15.03 16.94
C PHE A 552 -20.99 15.39 16.53
N ALA A 553 -21.37 16.64 16.59
CA ALA A 553 -22.71 17.11 16.26
C ALA A 553 -23.13 16.70 14.84
N ALA A 554 -24.39 16.37 14.68
CA ALA A 554 -25.01 16.05 13.39
C ALA A 554 -26.47 16.46 13.40
N GLU A 555 -26.93 16.99 12.29
CA GLU A 555 -28.29 17.45 12.09
C GLU A 555 -28.84 16.90 10.78
N TYR A 556 -30.01 16.29 10.85
CA TYR A 556 -30.78 15.76 9.74
C TYR A 556 -32.23 16.21 9.91
N ALA A 557 -32.54 17.40 9.44
CA ALA A 557 -33.87 17.97 9.46
C ALA A 557 -34.53 17.87 8.07
N ARG A 558 -35.84 17.68 8.02
CA ARG A 558 -36.60 17.93 6.79
C ARG A 558 -36.85 19.43 6.71
N GLU A 559 -36.49 20.06 5.60
CA GLU A 559 -36.65 21.51 5.38
C GLU A 559 -38.09 22.00 5.44
N THR A 560 -39.05 21.10 5.27
CA THR A 560 -40.50 21.41 5.27
C THR A 560 -41.13 20.98 6.59
N ASN A 561 -41.86 21.92 7.23
CA ASN A 561 -42.77 21.72 8.39
C ASN A 561 -42.09 21.50 9.76
N LEU A 562 -40.88 22.03 10.00
CA LEU A 562 -40.27 21.99 11.35
C LEU A 562 -41.14 22.74 12.41
N ASP A 563 -41.88 23.75 11.98
CA ASP A 563 -42.79 24.52 12.85
C ASP A 563 -44.00 23.73 13.36
N THR A 564 -44.30 22.58 12.77
CA THR A 564 -45.37 21.69 13.22
C THR A 564 -44.93 20.73 14.32
N ALA A 565 -43.63 20.75 14.72
CA ALA A 565 -43.13 19.90 15.76
C ALA A 565 -43.74 20.20 17.12
N GLN A 566 -44.28 19.17 17.77
CA GLN A 566 -44.87 19.31 19.11
C GLN A 566 -43.93 18.84 20.20
N TRP A 567 -43.05 17.91 19.90
CA TRP A 567 -42.22 17.20 20.87
C TRP A 567 -40.79 17.02 20.41
N TRP A 568 -39.87 17.04 21.39
CA TRP A 568 -38.53 16.47 21.30
C TRP A 568 -38.50 15.14 22.02
N TYR A 569 -38.11 14.05 21.36
CA TYR A 569 -37.72 12.80 22.00
C TYR A 569 -36.23 12.85 22.24
N GLU A 570 -35.79 12.68 23.49
CA GLU A 570 -34.41 12.82 23.91
C GLU A 570 -33.90 11.55 24.57
N ILE A 571 -32.77 11.01 24.05
CA ILE A 571 -32.02 9.91 24.67
C ILE A 571 -30.64 10.44 24.99
N VAL A 572 -30.22 10.29 26.26
CA VAL A 572 -28.92 10.74 26.77
C VAL A 572 -28.01 9.56 26.97
N ASP A 573 -26.79 9.62 26.42
CA ASP A 573 -25.73 8.64 26.65
C ASP A 573 -24.35 9.30 26.42
N ARG A 574 -23.44 9.19 27.39
CA ARG A 574 -22.05 9.67 27.27
C ARG A 574 -21.28 9.05 26.09
N ASN A 575 -21.69 7.86 25.64
CA ASN A 575 -21.10 7.20 24.49
C ASN A 575 -21.39 7.91 23.15
N TYR A 576 -22.33 8.85 23.11
CA TYR A 576 -22.67 9.58 21.88
C TYR A 576 -21.57 10.54 21.42
N GLU A 577 -20.55 10.77 22.21
CA GLU A 577 -19.32 11.47 21.80
C GLU A 577 -18.32 10.61 21.03
N LYS A 578 -18.71 9.45 20.53
CA LYS A 578 -17.84 8.58 19.73
C LYS A 578 -18.06 8.79 18.24
N PRO A 579 -16.99 8.81 17.41
CA PRO A 579 -17.12 8.97 15.96
C PRO A 579 -18.03 7.92 15.29
N ILE A 580 -18.13 6.72 15.88
CA ILE A 580 -19.00 5.66 15.38
C ILE A 580 -20.48 6.05 15.42
N VAL A 581 -20.88 6.80 16.46
CA VAL A 581 -22.26 7.29 16.62
C VAL A 581 -22.58 8.29 15.52
N LYS A 582 -21.72 9.27 15.29
CA LYS A 582 -21.89 10.23 14.19
C LYS A 582 -22.02 9.54 12.84
N ARG A 583 -21.27 8.46 12.60
CA ARG A 583 -21.36 7.66 11.36
C ARG A 583 -22.66 6.86 11.26
N GLY A 584 -23.27 6.47 12.37
CA GLY A 584 -24.55 5.78 12.43
C GLY A 584 -25.76 6.70 12.23
N MET A 585 -25.60 8.01 12.51
CA MET A 585 -26.71 8.98 12.45
C MET A 585 -27.41 9.09 11.09
N PRO A 586 -26.72 9.08 9.93
CA PRO A 586 -27.39 9.11 8.63
C PRO A 586 -28.34 7.91 8.41
N PHE A 587 -27.93 6.73 8.90
CA PHE A 587 -28.76 5.52 8.80
C PHE A 587 -29.98 5.62 9.72
N LEU A 588 -29.79 6.05 10.97
CA LEU A 588 -30.88 6.28 11.90
C LEU A 588 -31.87 7.31 11.33
N SER A 589 -31.37 8.46 10.87
CA SER A 589 -32.20 9.52 10.32
C SER A 589 -32.98 9.06 9.08
N ASN A 590 -32.35 8.31 8.17
CA ASN A 590 -33.00 7.78 6.97
C ASN A 590 -34.11 6.81 7.35
N HIS A 591 -33.84 5.87 8.28
CA HIS A 591 -34.82 4.93 8.79
C HIS A 591 -36.03 5.62 9.39
N LEU A 592 -35.79 6.53 10.35
CA LEU A 592 -36.86 7.25 11.04
C LEU A 592 -37.64 8.18 10.12
N SER A 593 -36.98 8.80 9.14
CA SER A 593 -37.60 9.75 8.21
C SER A 593 -38.60 9.11 7.27
N SER A 594 -38.61 7.80 7.12
CA SER A 594 -39.64 7.06 6.34
C SER A 594 -40.99 6.97 7.04
N HIS A 595 -41.06 7.32 8.33
CA HIS A 595 -42.24 7.23 9.15
C HIS A 595 -42.91 8.59 9.31
N GLU A 596 -44.25 8.60 9.22
CA GLU A 596 -45.05 9.82 9.38
C GLU A 596 -44.89 10.40 10.81
N GLY A 597 -44.80 11.72 10.89
CA GLY A 597 -44.65 12.44 12.16
C GLY A 597 -43.20 12.64 12.63
N VAL A 598 -42.17 12.05 12.00
CA VAL A 598 -40.79 12.35 12.27
C VAL A 598 -40.31 13.52 11.42
N LEU A 599 -39.81 14.59 12.03
CA LEU A 599 -39.42 15.83 11.37
C LEU A 599 -37.92 16.07 11.31
N GLY A 600 -37.15 15.53 12.24
CA GLY A 600 -35.70 15.67 12.23
C GLY A 600 -35.01 14.85 13.32
N THR A 601 -33.75 14.53 13.08
CA THR A 601 -32.91 13.76 13.99
C THR A 601 -31.61 14.49 14.22
N TYR A 602 -31.21 14.67 15.48
CA TYR A 602 -30.07 15.52 15.88
C TYR A 602 -29.17 14.74 16.86
N LEU A 603 -27.89 14.89 16.69
CA LEU A 603 -26.89 14.51 17.69
C LEU A 603 -26.31 15.81 18.26
N THR A 604 -26.59 16.11 19.53
CA THR A 604 -26.32 17.39 20.16
C THR A 604 -26.05 17.22 21.67
N LEU A 605 -25.81 18.32 22.36
CA LEU A 605 -25.86 18.40 23.82
C LEU A 605 -27.25 18.87 24.29
N ASN A 606 -27.73 18.29 25.38
CA ASN A 606 -28.92 18.76 26.06
C ASN A 606 -28.63 20.06 26.88
N ASP A 607 -29.62 20.53 27.63
CA ASP A 607 -29.50 21.73 28.45
C ASP A 607 -28.55 21.53 29.65
N ASP A 608 -28.36 20.27 30.08
CA ASP A 608 -27.43 19.86 31.13
C ASP A 608 -26.01 19.54 30.58
N LEU A 609 -25.75 19.91 29.31
CA LEU A 609 -24.48 19.66 28.59
C LEU A 609 -24.12 18.19 28.44
N GLU A 610 -25.09 17.28 28.46
CA GLU A 610 -24.89 15.86 28.24
C GLU A 610 -25.12 15.50 26.76
N PRO A 611 -24.29 14.60 26.18
CA PRO A 611 -24.49 14.11 24.82
C PRO A 611 -25.83 13.41 24.65
N CYS A 612 -26.63 13.84 23.69
CA CYS A 612 -27.95 13.26 23.45
C CYS A 612 -28.28 13.13 21.96
N ILE A 613 -29.14 12.16 21.63
CA ILE A 613 -29.84 12.11 20.35
C ILE A 613 -31.23 12.68 20.61
N ARG A 614 -31.55 13.77 19.86
CA ARG A 614 -32.88 14.41 19.88
C ARG A 614 -33.60 14.13 18.56
N ILE A 615 -34.87 13.78 18.64
CA ILE A 615 -35.74 13.57 17.48
C ILE A 615 -36.92 14.52 17.57
N ARG A 616 -37.08 15.38 16.55
CA ARG A 616 -38.28 16.23 16.41
C ARG A 616 -39.42 15.43 15.84
N TYR A 617 -40.56 15.42 16.49
CA TYR A 617 -41.72 14.68 16.02
C TYR A 617 -43.04 15.37 16.35
N THR A 618 -44.11 14.92 15.67
CA THR A 618 -45.48 15.35 15.86
C THR A 618 -46.42 14.15 15.73
N ALA A 619 -47.72 14.30 16.11
CA ALA A 619 -48.71 13.27 15.84
C ALA A 619 -48.75 12.89 14.33
N PRO A 620 -48.93 11.62 13.96
CA PRO A 620 -49.38 10.51 14.81
C PRO A 620 -48.25 9.75 15.55
N MET A 621 -46.98 10.16 15.39
CA MET A 621 -45.86 9.50 16.05
C MET A 621 -45.95 9.61 17.57
N THR A 622 -45.56 8.54 18.26
CA THR A 622 -45.54 8.46 19.73
C THR A 622 -44.14 8.12 20.24
N GLU A 623 -43.88 8.44 21.50
CA GLU A 623 -42.64 8.11 22.18
C GLU A 623 -42.30 6.62 22.15
N ALA A 624 -43.28 5.77 22.42
CA ALA A 624 -43.14 4.32 22.41
C ALA A 624 -42.78 3.80 20.99
N ALA A 625 -43.46 4.32 19.98
CA ALA A 625 -43.20 3.93 18.58
C ALA A 625 -41.80 4.36 18.12
N LEU A 626 -41.32 5.56 18.53
CA LEU A 626 -39.98 6.01 18.24
C LEU A 626 -38.92 5.06 18.82
N PHE A 627 -39.10 4.68 20.10
CA PHE A 627 -38.15 3.76 20.73
C PHE A 627 -38.16 2.38 20.12
N GLU A 628 -39.33 1.87 19.74
CA GLU A 628 -39.47 0.59 19.03
C GLU A 628 -38.72 0.63 17.69
N LEU A 629 -38.95 1.67 16.87
CA LEU A 629 -38.26 1.86 15.58
C LEU A 629 -36.73 1.95 15.74
N MET A 630 -36.26 2.68 16.75
CA MET A 630 -34.82 2.84 17.00
C MET A 630 -34.15 1.54 17.42
N THR A 631 -34.86 0.68 18.14
CA THR A 631 -34.33 -0.59 18.70
C THR A 631 -34.50 -1.79 17.76
N MET A 632 -35.11 -1.60 16.58
CA MET A 632 -35.20 -2.66 15.58
C MET A 632 -33.81 -3.19 15.20
N PRO A 633 -33.62 -4.52 15.08
CA PRO A 633 -32.34 -5.12 14.73
C PRO A 633 -31.90 -4.79 13.30
N LYS A 634 -32.86 -4.44 12.43
CA LYS A 634 -32.63 -4.01 11.06
C LYS A 634 -33.37 -2.71 10.77
N TRP A 635 -32.70 -1.82 10.05
CA TRP A 635 -33.25 -0.54 9.62
C TRP A 635 -33.49 -0.54 8.11
N THR A 636 -34.62 0.01 7.72
CA THR A 636 -34.97 0.21 6.30
C THR A 636 -34.32 1.50 5.82
N ILE A 637 -33.42 1.42 4.86
CA ILE A 637 -32.68 2.55 4.30
C ILE A 637 -33.07 2.75 2.84
N LYS A 638 -33.51 3.96 2.51
CA LYS A 638 -33.84 4.40 1.17
C LYS A 638 -32.63 5.11 0.55
N PHE A 639 -31.95 4.45 -0.39
CA PHE A 639 -30.81 5.04 -1.13
C PHE A 639 -31.31 5.86 -2.35
N SER A 640 -32.37 5.41 -3.00
CA SER A 640 -33.10 6.10 -4.07
C SER A 640 -34.57 5.67 -4.02
N ASP A 641 -35.42 6.24 -4.89
CA ASP A 641 -36.84 5.86 -4.94
C ASP A 641 -37.06 4.38 -5.27
N ASP A 642 -36.15 3.79 -6.05
CA ASP A 642 -36.20 2.38 -6.48
C ASP A 642 -35.24 1.46 -5.69
N ASP A 643 -34.39 2.00 -4.79
CA ASP A 643 -33.41 1.22 -4.02
C ASP A 643 -33.66 1.37 -2.52
N ILE A 644 -34.47 0.47 -1.97
CA ILE A 644 -34.76 0.37 -0.53
C ILE A 644 -34.17 -0.94 -0.03
N ARG A 645 -33.32 -0.86 1.00
CA ARG A 645 -32.64 -2.03 1.56
C ARG A 645 -32.77 -2.09 3.08
N GLU A 646 -32.83 -3.31 3.61
CA GLU A 646 -32.65 -3.55 5.03
C GLU A 646 -31.17 -3.68 5.36
N VAL A 647 -30.72 -2.94 6.37
CA VAL A 647 -29.36 -3.02 6.90
C VAL A 647 -29.39 -3.26 8.40
N ASP A 648 -28.38 -3.93 8.93
CA ASP A 648 -28.26 -4.10 10.37
C ASP A 648 -28.16 -2.75 11.09
N ALA A 649 -28.83 -2.62 12.23
CA ALA A 649 -28.82 -1.40 13.03
C ALA A 649 -27.37 -0.96 13.34
N LYS A 650 -27.06 0.30 13.08
CA LYS A 650 -25.71 0.86 13.28
C LYS A 650 -25.49 1.44 14.66
N LEU A 651 -26.57 1.63 15.42
CA LEU A 651 -26.55 2.11 16.79
C LEU A 651 -27.43 1.20 17.66
N SER A 652 -27.12 1.11 18.93
CA SER A 652 -27.88 0.36 19.93
C SER A 652 -28.34 1.29 21.05
N PHE A 653 -29.59 1.13 21.48
CA PHE A 653 -30.23 1.96 22.51
C PHE A 653 -30.64 1.08 23.68
N GLY A 654 -30.04 1.32 24.85
CA GLY A 654 -30.26 0.46 26.03
C GLY A 654 -31.43 0.88 26.90
N LYS A 655 -31.87 2.14 26.79
CA LYS A 655 -32.95 2.71 27.61
C LYS A 655 -33.83 3.63 26.76
N PRO A 656 -35.14 3.69 27.03
CA PRO A 656 -36.00 4.65 26.38
C PRO A 656 -35.62 6.08 26.77
N GLY A 657 -35.89 6.99 25.85
CA GLY A 657 -35.75 8.42 26.05
C GLY A 657 -36.95 9.02 26.79
N ARG A 658 -36.99 10.35 26.80
CA ARG A 658 -38.13 11.13 27.33
C ARG A 658 -38.58 12.13 26.29
N SER A 659 -39.89 12.40 26.29
CA SER A 659 -40.45 13.44 25.43
C SER A 659 -40.56 14.78 26.16
N ILE A 660 -40.08 15.83 25.52
CA ILE A 660 -40.07 17.21 26.02
C ILE A 660 -40.84 18.06 25.02
N PRO A 661 -41.84 18.89 25.45
CA PRO A 661 -42.56 19.74 24.52
C PRO A 661 -41.61 20.77 23.89
N VAL A 662 -41.82 21.03 22.60
CA VAL A 662 -41.13 22.13 21.91
C VAL A 662 -41.72 23.46 22.43
N LYS A 663 -40.85 24.31 22.98
CA LYS A 663 -41.25 25.63 23.50
C LYS A 663 -41.44 26.62 22.35
#